data_a6a893bf616b17ef8c67c2e088e08231
#
_entry.id   a6a893bf616b17ef8c67c2e088e08231
#
_cell.length_a   1.000
_cell.length_b   1.000
_cell.length_c   1.000
_cell.angle_alpha   90.00
_cell.angle_beta   90.00
_cell.angle_gamma   90.00
#
_symmetry.space_group_name_H-M   'P 1'
#
loop_
_entity.id
_entity.type
_entity.pdbx_description
1 polymer ?
#
loop_
_entity_poly.entity_id
_entity_poly.type
_entity_poly.pdbx_seq_one_letter_code
_entity_poly.pdbx_strand_id
1 'polypeptide(L)'
;MNNETINLLGARVHNLKNIDVSIPRNSLTVITGLSGSGKSSLAFDTIYAEGQRRYIETFSAYARHFIGNIERPDIDEITGLSPVIAIEQKTTNKNPRSTVGTVTEIYDFLRLLYARAGVAYSYISGQPMIKYSDEQILDLILKDYDNQAIYLLAPIVRNRKGHYKELFESIRKKGYPNVRVDGVMQEIYAGMKLDRYHNHDVEVVVDKLIIKEKDTQRIKKSIEKTMDMGEGVMMILTRDSDSTRFLSRHLMDPATGLSYNEPAPHNFSFNTPKGACPHCKGLGTVNQIDFEKIIPDKKLSIAAGGIAPLGKEKSSMIFWQINAIGEKYGFTTKTPIDEIPEEGLDEILNGSTEELLISNSAIGNDTNYRTRYEGLIHYISLQQEDGSSTEQRWADSFYTPVICPHCNGTRLNKEALSFRIADKNIAELANMQLDDLYDWLHTAETQMDKRQRQIATEIVKEIRTRLKFLLDVGLGYLSLSRSSATLSGGESQRIRLATQIGSQLVNVLYILDEPSIGLHQRDNIRLINSLKELRDVGNSVIVVEHDEDMMRAADYIVDMGPGAGRLGGEVVFQGTFKDMLKTNSLTARYLSGKNSIAIPAERRSGNGKHLILKGAHGNNLKNVTLDIPLGTLTCIAGVSGSGKSSLINGTLRPILTRHFYRSKEEPLPYDSIEGIEYIDKIVTVDQEPIGRTPRSNPVTYTGIFNDIRTLFAGLPEAKIRGYKPGRFSFNAKGGRCEVCAGNGMKKIEMNFLPDVYVPCEACGGKRYNRETLEVRFKGKSIADVLDMTINQAVEFFENMPTFVHKLQTLQDVGLGYVKLGQSSTTLSGGESQRIKLATELAKRDTGHTLYILDEPTTGLHFEDIKVLMNVLQRLVSRGNTVIVIEHNLDVLRQADHLIDLGPEAGKRGGEIVATGTPEQIKKLGISPTAPYL
;
A
#
# COMPACT_ATOMS: atom_id res chain seq x y z
N MET A 1 15.23 -19.98 40.03
CA MET A 1 15.87 -19.36 38.83
C MET A 1 15.30 -17.97 38.69
N ASN A 2 16.14 -16.95 38.74
CA ASN A 2 15.67 -15.56 38.61
C ASN A 2 15.05 -15.35 37.23
N ASN A 3 13.74 -15.18 37.19
CA ASN A 3 12.97 -14.89 35.96
C ASN A 3 13.09 -13.42 35.49
N GLU A 4 14.16 -12.76 35.89
CA GLU A 4 14.38 -11.32 35.63
C GLU A 4 15.11 -11.02 34.33
N THR A 5 15.71 -12.05 33.69
CA THR A 5 16.50 -11.89 32.46
C THR A 5 16.14 -12.92 31.41
N ILE A 6 16.26 -12.54 30.14
CA ILE A 6 16.30 -13.42 28.99
C ILE A 6 17.77 -13.75 28.75
N ASN A 7 18.13 -15.03 28.91
CA ASN A 7 19.51 -15.49 28.73
C ASN A 7 19.63 -16.34 27.49
N LEU A 8 20.56 -15.97 26.60
CA LEU A 8 20.96 -16.71 25.41
C LEU A 8 22.35 -17.26 25.65
N LEU A 9 22.54 -18.54 25.38
CA LEU A 9 23.83 -19.21 25.49
C LEU A 9 24.18 -19.86 24.15
N GLY A 10 25.39 -19.58 23.67
CA GLY A 10 25.97 -20.22 22.49
C GLY A 10 25.25 -19.91 21.17
N ALA A 11 24.81 -18.68 20.91
CA ALA A 11 24.16 -18.33 19.67
C ALA A 11 25.15 -18.26 18.49
N ARG A 12 24.87 -19.04 17.40
CA ARG A 12 25.74 -19.23 16.22
C ARG A 12 25.03 -18.98 14.90
N VAL A 13 23.85 -18.37 14.92
CA VAL A 13 23.06 -18.12 13.71
C VAL A 13 23.78 -17.12 12.78
N HIS A 14 23.90 -17.45 11.52
CA HIS A 14 24.56 -16.66 10.46
C HIS A 14 26.01 -16.28 10.79
N ASN A 15 26.27 -15.01 11.14
CA ASN A 15 27.62 -14.52 11.46
C ASN A 15 27.90 -14.46 12.97
N LEU A 16 26.96 -14.86 13.82
CA LEU A 16 27.17 -14.86 15.28
C LEU A 16 28.24 -15.88 15.68
N LYS A 17 29.16 -15.47 16.56
CA LYS A 17 30.37 -16.23 16.95
C LYS A 17 30.20 -16.86 18.30
N ASN A 18 29.22 -17.76 18.47
CA ASN A 18 28.97 -18.47 19.73
C ASN A 18 28.87 -17.52 20.91
N ILE A 19 27.92 -16.56 20.79
CA ILE A 19 27.79 -15.48 21.77
C ILE A 19 26.81 -15.81 22.88
N ASP A 20 27.11 -15.27 24.09
CA ASP A 20 26.23 -15.30 25.23
C ASP A 20 25.71 -13.88 25.50
N VAL A 21 24.38 -13.76 25.67
CA VAL A 21 23.72 -12.47 25.89
C VAL A 21 22.70 -12.58 27.01
N SER A 22 22.69 -11.62 27.92
CA SER A 22 21.71 -11.51 28.99
C SER A 22 20.96 -10.19 28.88
N ILE A 23 19.64 -10.23 28.66
CA ILE A 23 18.77 -9.05 28.46
C ILE A 23 17.79 -8.97 29.63
N PRO A 24 17.72 -7.84 30.34
CA PRO A 24 16.73 -7.65 31.42
C PRO A 24 15.29 -7.71 30.87
N ARG A 25 14.40 -8.37 31.59
CA ARG A 25 12.97 -8.33 31.29
C ARG A 25 12.35 -7.01 31.76
N ASN A 26 11.17 -6.69 31.24
CA ASN A 26 10.43 -5.47 31.54
C ASN A 26 11.30 -4.20 31.36
N SER A 27 12.12 -4.21 30.31
CA SER A 27 13.06 -3.16 29.96
C SER A 27 12.95 -2.78 28.48
N LEU A 28 13.33 -1.55 28.16
CA LEU A 28 13.60 -1.09 26.80
C LEU A 28 15.07 -1.36 26.47
N THR A 29 15.33 -2.40 25.69
CA THR A 29 16.67 -2.80 25.27
C THR A 29 16.92 -2.42 23.83
N VAL A 30 18.04 -1.72 23.57
CA VAL A 30 18.45 -1.39 22.19
C VAL A 30 19.61 -2.28 21.77
N ILE A 31 19.46 -2.97 20.64
CA ILE A 31 20.53 -3.71 19.97
C ILE A 31 21.08 -2.82 18.85
N THR A 32 22.35 -2.40 18.99
CA THR A 32 23.02 -1.49 18.05
C THR A 32 24.32 -2.09 17.51
N GLY A 33 25.05 -1.36 16.66
CA GLY A 33 26.31 -1.77 16.03
C GLY A 33 26.33 -1.53 14.52
N LEU A 34 27.43 -1.74 13.85
CA LEU A 34 27.60 -1.55 12.40
C LEU A 34 26.58 -2.34 11.57
N SER A 35 26.29 -1.83 10.35
CA SER A 35 25.51 -2.61 9.37
C SER A 35 26.21 -3.94 9.09
N GLY A 36 25.46 -5.06 9.15
CA GLY A 36 26.03 -6.40 9.00
C GLY A 36 26.81 -6.94 10.22
N SER A 37 26.73 -6.30 11.39
CA SER A 37 27.40 -6.80 12.62
C SER A 37 26.71 -7.99 13.28
N GLY A 38 25.47 -8.36 12.85
CA GLY A 38 24.71 -9.50 13.40
C GLY A 38 23.50 -9.10 14.26
N LYS A 39 23.11 -7.82 14.30
CA LYS A 39 21.95 -7.34 15.08
C LYS A 39 20.65 -8.08 14.76
N SER A 40 20.30 -8.12 13.48
CA SER A 40 19.08 -8.80 13.02
C SER A 40 19.17 -10.31 13.23
N SER A 41 20.38 -10.92 13.06
CA SER A 41 20.62 -12.33 13.37
C SER A 41 20.35 -12.64 14.84
N LEU A 42 20.72 -11.75 15.76
CA LEU A 42 20.43 -11.90 17.19
C LEU A 42 18.95 -11.70 17.49
N ALA A 43 18.37 -10.57 17.04
CA ALA A 43 17.00 -10.18 17.40
C ALA A 43 15.93 -11.05 16.72
N PHE A 44 16.03 -11.20 15.40
CA PHE A 44 14.97 -11.85 14.58
C PHE A 44 15.28 -13.33 14.30
N ASP A 45 16.48 -13.63 13.80
CA ASP A 45 16.80 -15.00 13.40
C ASP A 45 17.12 -15.93 14.61
N THR A 46 17.35 -15.37 15.80
CA THR A 46 17.60 -16.13 17.05
C THR A 46 16.45 -15.96 18.05
N ILE A 47 16.26 -14.78 18.65
CA ILE A 47 15.30 -14.57 19.76
C ILE A 47 13.86 -14.74 19.27
N TYR A 48 13.49 -14.03 18.19
CA TYR A 48 12.14 -14.13 17.63
C TYR A 48 11.85 -15.52 17.07
N ALA A 49 12.76 -16.09 16.29
CA ALA A 49 12.58 -17.40 15.68
C ALA A 49 12.36 -18.50 16.73
N GLU A 50 13.12 -18.50 17.83
CA GLU A 50 12.94 -19.48 18.91
C GLU A 50 11.63 -19.22 19.68
N GLY A 51 11.27 -17.96 19.94
CA GLY A 51 10.01 -17.60 20.57
C GLY A 51 8.80 -18.04 19.75
N GLN A 52 8.84 -17.82 18.42
CA GLN A 52 7.81 -18.28 17.49
C GLN A 52 7.73 -19.80 17.42
N ARG A 53 8.89 -20.52 17.38
CA ARG A 53 8.95 -21.96 17.38
C ARG A 53 8.27 -22.53 18.63
N ARG A 54 8.58 -22.01 19.83
CA ARG A 54 7.94 -22.43 21.09
C ARG A 54 6.44 -22.18 21.10
N TYR A 55 5.99 -21.04 20.55
CA TYR A 55 4.57 -20.74 20.46
C TYR A 55 3.84 -21.74 19.54
N ILE A 56 4.42 -22.09 18.40
CA ILE A 56 3.84 -23.06 17.46
C ILE A 56 3.84 -24.48 18.06
N GLU A 57 4.81 -24.83 18.89
CA GLU A 57 4.81 -26.12 19.61
C GLU A 57 3.63 -26.30 20.54
N THR A 58 2.99 -25.21 21.00
CA THR A 58 1.77 -25.28 21.82
C THR A 58 0.52 -25.68 21.01
N PHE A 59 0.58 -25.63 19.68
CA PHE A 59 -0.54 -25.97 18.81
C PHE A 59 -0.76 -27.49 18.73
N SER A 60 -1.98 -27.89 18.34
CA SER A 60 -2.31 -29.28 18.10
C SER A 60 -1.41 -29.89 17.01
N ALA A 61 -1.16 -31.20 17.05
CA ALA A 61 -0.39 -31.90 16.04
C ALA A 61 -0.92 -31.69 14.61
N TYR A 62 -2.24 -31.56 14.47
CA TYR A 62 -2.90 -31.24 13.21
C TYR A 62 -2.51 -29.84 12.68
N ALA A 63 -2.63 -28.82 13.53
CA ALA A 63 -2.24 -27.45 13.15
C ALA A 63 -0.74 -27.35 12.82
N ARG A 64 0.13 -28.02 13.58
CA ARG A 64 1.60 -28.08 13.29
C ARG A 64 1.93 -28.72 11.95
N HIS A 65 1.14 -29.74 11.54
CA HIS A 65 1.34 -30.37 10.22
C HIS A 65 1.09 -29.41 9.05
N PHE A 66 0.11 -28.48 9.20
CA PHE A 66 -0.16 -27.45 8.18
C PHE A 66 0.86 -26.30 8.19
N ILE A 67 1.39 -25.94 9.37
CA ILE A 67 2.34 -24.83 9.51
C ILE A 67 3.75 -25.26 9.07
N GLY A 68 4.05 -26.55 9.08
CA GLY A 68 5.38 -27.10 8.80
C GLY A 68 6.31 -27.06 10.02
N ASN A 69 7.43 -27.79 9.94
CA ASN A 69 8.46 -27.76 10.97
C ASN A 69 9.30 -26.50 10.83
N ILE A 70 9.27 -25.65 11.85
CA ILE A 70 10.20 -24.51 11.98
C ILE A 70 11.49 -25.06 12.55
N GLU A 71 12.61 -24.89 11.81
CA GLU A 71 13.93 -25.29 12.28
C GLU A 71 14.30 -24.51 13.54
N ARG A 72 14.92 -25.20 14.49
CA ARG A 72 15.46 -24.55 15.70
C ARG A 72 16.66 -23.70 15.29
N PRO A 73 16.75 -22.44 15.76
CA PRO A 73 17.96 -21.64 15.57
C PRO A 73 19.19 -22.35 16.15
N ASP A 74 20.36 -22.13 15.56
CA ASP A 74 21.62 -22.67 16.07
C ASP A 74 22.03 -21.94 17.35
N ILE A 75 21.52 -22.45 18.47
CA ILE A 75 21.70 -21.91 19.83
C ILE A 75 21.71 -23.09 20.83
N ASP A 76 22.57 -22.99 21.83
CA ASP A 76 22.63 -24.04 22.85
C ASP A 76 21.40 -23.98 23.75
N GLU A 77 21.13 -22.83 24.37
CA GLU A 77 19.99 -22.63 25.26
C GLU A 77 19.48 -21.19 25.21
N ILE A 78 18.15 -21.03 25.36
CA ILE A 78 17.52 -19.75 25.64
C ILE A 78 16.48 -19.91 26.74
N THR A 79 16.58 -19.07 27.79
CA THR A 79 15.70 -19.08 28.97
C THR A 79 15.05 -17.72 29.18
N GLY A 80 13.94 -17.64 29.91
CA GLY A 80 13.25 -16.39 30.25
C GLY A 80 12.41 -15.76 29.12
N LEU A 81 12.22 -16.44 27.97
CA LEU A 81 11.39 -15.92 26.88
C LEU A 81 9.90 -15.86 27.27
N SER A 82 9.30 -14.69 27.08
CA SER A 82 7.85 -14.49 27.01
C SER A 82 7.34 -14.77 25.59
N PRO A 83 6.01 -14.83 25.35
CA PRO A 83 5.45 -14.79 23.99
C PRO A 83 6.03 -13.61 23.20
N VAL A 84 6.44 -13.84 21.96
CA VAL A 84 7.19 -12.87 21.16
C VAL A 84 6.34 -12.33 20.03
N ILE A 85 6.34 -11.01 19.85
CA ILE A 85 5.71 -10.29 18.73
C ILE A 85 6.78 -9.48 18.00
N ALA A 86 6.96 -9.74 16.70
CA ALA A 86 7.87 -8.96 15.86
C ALA A 86 7.11 -7.92 15.04
N ILE A 87 7.67 -6.72 14.97
CA ILE A 87 7.17 -5.62 14.16
C ILE A 87 8.26 -5.21 13.16
N GLU A 88 8.25 -5.92 12.02
CA GLU A 88 9.21 -5.72 10.95
C GLU A 88 8.73 -4.66 9.94
N GLN A 89 9.67 -4.05 9.22
CA GLN A 89 9.42 -3.05 8.19
C GLN A 89 8.86 -3.62 6.87
N LYS A 90 9.20 -4.87 6.53
CA LYS A 90 9.05 -5.44 5.18
C LYS A 90 7.64 -5.84 4.74
N THR A 91 6.62 -5.75 5.56
CA THR A 91 5.29 -6.28 5.25
C THR A 91 4.28 -5.20 4.88
N THR A 92 4.36 -4.65 3.68
CA THR A 92 3.27 -3.87 3.11
C THR A 92 2.17 -4.81 2.62
N ASN A 93 0.98 -4.69 3.19
CA ASN A 93 -0.18 -5.45 2.73
C ASN A 93 -0.65 -4.88 1.39
N LYS A 94 -0.52 -5.66 0.31
CA LYS A 94 -0.94 -5.28 -1.05
C LYS A 94 -2.43 -5.47 -1.33
N ASN A 95 -3.20 -5.92 -0.35
CA ASN A 95 -4.64 -6.10 -0.52
C ASN A 95 -5.31 -4.72 -0.71
N PRO A 96 -5.98 -4.44 -1.85
CA PRO A 96 -6.61 -3.15 -2.13
C PRO A 96 -7.79 -2.84 -1.21
N ARG A 97 -8.31 -3.85 -0.50
CA ARG A 97 -9.40 -3.70 0.49
C ARG A 97 -8.89 -3.37 1.88
N SER A 98 -7.60 -3.46 2.13
CA SER A 98 -6.99 -3.14 3.41
C SER A 98 -6.76 -1.63 3.55
N THR A 99 -7.28 -1.04 4.62
CA THR A 99 -7.14 0.39 4.93
C THR A 99 -6.59 0.58 6.33
N VAL A 100 -6.12 1.79 6.65
CA VAL A 100 -5.71 2.15 8.02
C VAL A 100 -6.81 1.77 9.01
N GLY A 101 -8.06 2.15 8.72
CA GLY A 101 -9.20 1.87 9.61
C GLY A 101 -9.48 0.39 9.84
N THR A 102 -9.27 -0.48 8.83
CA THR A 102 -9.47 -1.92 8.99
C THR A 102 -8.30 -2.61 9.69
N VAL A 103 -7.08 -2.14 9.50
CA VAL A 103 -5.89 -2.69 10.18
C VAL A 103 -5.87 -2.34 11.66
N THR A 104 -6.37 -1.15 12.02
CA THR A 104 -6.45 -0.66 13.41
C THR A 104 -7.75 -1.05 14.12
N GLU A 105 -8.65 -1.75 13.45
CA GLU A 105 -9.99 -2.12 13.90
C GLU A 105 -10.92 -0.92 14.21
N ILE A 106 -10.44 0.31 14.07
CA ILE A 106 -11.24 1.52 14.35
C ILE A 106 -12.48 1.57 13.45
N TYR A 107 -12.35 1.14 12.20
CA TYR A 107 -13.49 1.09 11.27
C TYR A 107 -14.58 0.12 11.72
N ASP A 108 -14.23 -0.96 12.42
CA ASP A 108 -15.19 -1.92 12.96
C ASP A 108 -16.00 -1.31 14.09
N PHE A 109 -15.39 -0.51 14.97
CA PHE A 109 -16.09 0.27 15.97
C PHE A 109 -16.96 1.38 15.35
N LEU A 110 -16.51 2.05 14.30
CA LEU A 110 -17.33 3.02 13.56
C LEU A 110 -18.59 2.36 12.95
N ARG A 111 -18.44 1.17 12.34
CA ARG A 111 -19.60 0.42 11.83
C ARG A 111 -20.59 0.07 12.92
N LEU A 112 -20.10 -0.33 14.08
CA LEU A 112 -20.95 -0.60 15.25
C LEU A 112 -21.63 0.67 15.74
N LEU A 113 -20.92 1.78 15.82
CA LEU A 113 -21.44 3.08 16.22
C LEU A 113 -22.59 3.53 15.31
N TYR A 114 -22.39 3.48 13.97
CA TYR A 114 -23.44 3.85 13.01
C TYR A 114 -24.63 2.91 13.03
N ALA A 115 -24.41 1.61 13.22
CA ALA A 115 -25.50 0.64 13.34
C ALA A 115 -26.35 0.83 14.59
N ARG A 116 -25.81 1.39 15.67
CA ARG A 116 -26.51 1.51 16.96
C ARG A 116 -27.01 2.93 17.25
N ALA A 117 -26.27 3.95 16.85
CA ALA A 117 -26.54 5.34 17.17
C ALA A 117 -26.80 6.23 15.93
N GLY A 118 -26.61 5.72 14.71
CA GLY A 118 -26.81 6.46 13.48
C GLY A 118 -28.30 6.76 13.21
N VAL A 119 -28.60 7.99 12.79
CA VAL A 119 -29.93 8.41 12.32
C VAL A 119 -29.99 8.21 10.80
N ALA A 120 -30.99 7.47 10.33
CA ALA A 120 -31.21 7.20 8.92
C ALA A 120 -31.92 8.38 8.24
N TYR A 121 -31.43 8.79 7.07
CA TYR A 121 -32.04 9.77 6.20
C TYR A 121 -32.38 9.14 4.84
N SER A 122 -33.43 9.60 4.20
CA SER A 122 -33.76 9.21 2.84
C SER A 122 -32.76 9.80 1.84
N TYR A 123 -32.16 8.99 0.99
CA TYR A 123 -31.29 9.50 -0.08
C TYR A 123 -32.09 10.14 -1.24
N ILE A 124 -33.43 10.06 -1.21
CA ILE A 124 -34.31 10.67 -2.21
C ILE A 124 -34.77 12.05 -1.73
N SER A 125 -35.38 12.12 -0.52
CA SER A 125 -35.97 13.34 0.02
C SER A 125 -35.05 14.13 0.96
N GLY A 126 -33.98 13.49 1.47
CA GLY A 126 -33.10 14.07 2.48
C GLY A 126 -33.71 14.16 3.88
N GLN A 127 -34.95 13.69 4.09
CA GLN A 127 -35.63 13.74 5.37
C GLN A 127 -35.25 12.56 6.25
N PRO A 128 -35.30 12.70 7.60
CA PRO A 128 -35.07 11.60 8.52
C PRO A 128 -36.12 10.51 8.35
N MET A 129 -35.69 9.26 8.37
CA MET A 129 -36.56 8.10 8.29
C MET A 129 -37.23 7.81 9.62
N ILE A 130 -38.47 7.40 9.57
CA ILE A 130 -39.31 7.16 10.73
C ILE A 130 -39.62 5.65 10.82
N LYS A 131 -39.56 5.13 12.04
CA LYS A 131 -40.01 3.78 12.40
C LYS A 131 -41.10 3.91 13.43
N TYR A 132 -42.23 3.26 13.21
CA TYR A 132 -43.36 3.27 14.12
C TYR A 132 -43.56 1.93 14.81
N SER A 133 -43.93 1.92 16.09
CA SER A 133 -44.50 0.75 16.73
C SER A 133 -45.99 0.65 16.34
N ASP A 134 -46.60 -0.57 16.51
CA ASP A 134 -48.03 -0.78 16.23
C ASP A 134 -48.91 0.12 17.09
N GLU A 135 -48.52 0.41 18.32
CA GLU A 135 -49.21 1.33 19.22
C GLU A 135 -49.15 2.78 18.69
N GLN A 136 -47.95 3.23 18.26
CA GLN A 136 -47.79 4.56 17.66
C GLN A 136 -48.59 4.71 16.35
N ILE A 137 -48.66 3.63 15.55
CA ILE A 137 -49.49 3.59 14.34
C ILE A 137 -50.97 3.72 14.68
N LEU A 138 -51.40 2.99 15.68
CA LEU A 138 -52.81 3.05 16.16
C LEU A 138 -53.14 4.46 16.65
N ASP A 139 -52.31 5.03 17.53
CA ASP A 139 -52.53 6.40 18.09
C ASP A 139 -52.54 7.46 16.96
N LEU A 140 -51.64 7.33 15.97
CA LEU A 140 -51.56 8.19 14.83
C LEU A 140 -52.84 8.12 13.97
N ILE A 141 -53.31 6.88 13.70
CA ILE A 141 -54.56 6.68 12.94
C ILE A 141 -55.77 7.27 13.66
N LEU A 142 -55.91 7.03 14.96
CA LEU A 142 -57.00 7.54 15.77
C LEU A 142 -57.01 9.08 15.82
N LYS A 143 -55.79 9.68 15.89
CA LYS A 143 -55.64 11.16 16.00
C LYS A 143 -55.80 11.87 14.66
N ASP A 144 -55.14 11.39 13.61
CA ASP A 144 -55.04 12.11 12.35
C ASP A 144 -56.22 11.83 11.41
N TYR A 145 -56.95 10.74 11.58
CA TYR A 145 -58.01 10.28 10.71
C TYR A 145 -59.34 10.14 11.40
N ASP A 146 -59.59 10.75 12.57
CA ASP A 146 -60.85 10.67 13.29
C ASP A 146 -62.05 11.03 12.41
N ASN A 147 -63.10 10.18 12.45
CA ASN A 147 -64.31 10.25 11.62
C ASN A 147 -64.10 10.25 10.08
N GLN A 148 -62.91 9.97 9.57
CA GLN A 148 -62.59 9.83 8.16
C GLN A 148 -62.72 8.38 7.67
N ALA A 149 -63.10 8.22 6.40
CA ALA A 149 -63.09 6.95 5.71
C ALA A 149 -61.74 6.68 5.07
N ILE A 150 -61.05 5.62 5.49
CA ILE A 150 -59.73 5.23 5.00
C ILE A 150 -59.70 3.81 4.46
N TYR A 151 -58.78 3.56 3.56
CA TYR A 151 -58.36 2.24 3.13
C TYR A 151 -57.02 1.91 3.75
N LEU A 152 -56.90 0.69 4.33
CA LEU A 152 -55.64 0.13 4.73
C LEU A 152 -55.12 -0.75 3.60
N LEU A 153 -53.95 -0.41 3.05
CA LEU A 153 -53.35 -1.07 1.91
C LEU A 153 -52.03 -1.73 2.31
N ALA A 154 -51.83 -2.99 1.88
CA ALA A 154 -50.56 -3.69 2.03
C ALA A 154 -49.79 -3.66 0.72
N PRO A 155 -48.66 -2.95 0.61
CA PRO A 155 -47.83 -2.91 -0.59
C PRO A 155 -47.05 -4.22 -0.71
N ILE A 156 -47.33 -5.01 -1.78
CA ILE A 156 -46.71 -6.33 -2.00
C ILE A 156 -45.66 -6.24 -3.12
N VAL A 157 -45.92 -5.42 -4.14
CA VAL A 157 -44.97 -5.19 -5.26
C VAL A 157 -44.67 -3.71 -5.34
N ARG A 158 -43.39 -3.35 -5.44
CA ARG A 158 -42.95 -1.97 -5.62
C ARG A 158 -41.90 -1.88 -6.72
N ASN A 159 -42.25 -1.09 -7.76
CA ASN A 159 -41.38 -0.75 -8.89
C ASN A 159 -40.67 -1.96 -9.50
N ARG A 160 -41.42 -3.08 -9.74
CA ARG A 160 -40.86 -4.32 -10.30
C ARG A 160 -41.61 -4.76 -11.56
N LYS A 161 -40.85 -5.26 -12.53
CA LYS A 161 -41.39 -5.88 -13.75
C LYS A 161 -42.02 -7.24 -13.44
N GLY A 162 -43.13 -7.56 -14.06
CA GLY A 162 -43.75 -8.87 -13.95
C GLY A 162 -45.21 -8.87 -14.32
N HIS A 163 -45.78 -10.01 -14.71
CA HIS A 163 -47.20 -10.14 -15.07
C HIS A 163 -48.12 -10.45 -13.86
N TYR A 164 -47.57 -10.89 -12.72
CA TYR A 164 -48.20 -11.10 -11.41
C TYR A 164 -49.49 -11.94 -11.38
N LYS A 165 -49.77 -12.77 -12.37
CA LYS A 165 -50.99 -13.60 -12.45
C LYS A 165 -51.17 -14.49 -11.24
N GLU A 166 -50.12 -15.21 -10.83
CA GLU A 166 -50.20 -16.14 -9.69
C GLU A 166 -50.36 -15.37 -8.36
N LEU A 167 -49.77 -14.18 -8.25
CA LEU A 167 -49.95 -13.30 -7.10
C LEU A 167 -51.40 -12.87 -6.95
N PHE A 168 -52.05 -12.39 -8.00
CA PHE A 168 -53.47 -11.99 -7.96
C PHE A 168 -54.41 -13.17 -7.60
N GLU A 169 -54.15 -14.38 -8.14
CA GLU A 169 -54.91 -15.57 -7.76
C GLU A 169 -54.74 -15.95 -6.30
N SER A 170 -53.52 -15.82 -5.78
CA SER A 170 -53.23 -16.07 -4.35
C SER A 170 -53.94 -15.07 -3.44
N ILE A 171 -53.90 -13.77 -3.77
CA ILE A 171 -54.58 -12.70 -3.03
C ILE A 171 -56.10 -12.93 -3.00
N ARG A 172 -56.69 -13.28 -4.15
CA ARG A 172 -58.12 -13.59 -4.28
C ARG A 172 -58.52 -14.80 -3.44
N LYS A 173 -57.70 -15.87 -3.43
CA LYS A 173 -57.95 -17.06 -2.61
C LYS A 173 -57.90 -16.77 -1.11
N LYS A 174 -57.12 -15.79 -0.68
CA LYS A 174 -57.05 -15.31 0.71
C LYS A 174 -58.23 -14.40 1.11
N GLY A 175 -59.18 -14.13 0.18
CA GLY A 175 -60.37 -13.36 0.45
C GLY A 175 -60.27 -11.85 0.28
N TYR A 176 -59.24 -11.36 -0.42
CA TYR A 176 -59.06 -9.93 -0.71
C TYR A 176 -59.44 -9.64 -2.17
N PRO A 177 -60.61 -9.03 -2.43
CA PRO A 177 -61.11 -8.85 -3.79
C PRO A 177 -60.52 -7.63 -4.47
N ASN A 178 -59.98 -6.63 -3.74
CA ASN A 178 -59.56 -5.38 -4.30
C ASN A 178 -58.05 -5.15 -4.17
N VAL A 179 -57.45 -4.60 -5.22
CA VAL A 179 -56.05 -4.15 -5.24
C VAL A 179 -56.00 -2.72 -5.80
N ARG A 180 -54.92 -2.02 -5.48
CA ARG A 180 -54.49 -0.81 -6.16
C ARG A 180 -53.28 -1.15 -6.98
N VAL A 181 -53.36 -0.88 -8.29
CA VAL A 181 -52.28 -1.14 -9.27
C VAL A 181 -51.93 0.16 -9.91
N ASP A 182 -50.67 0.57 -9.84
CA ASP A 182 -50.13 1.79 -10.40
C ASP A 182 -50.99 3.03 -10.07
N GLY A 183 -51.45 3.08 -8.83
CA GLY A 183 -52.29 4.17 -8.32
C GLY A 183 -53.80 3.98 -8.58
N VAL A 184 -54.23 2.99 -9.31
CA VAL A 184 -55.65 2.81 -9.69
C VAL A 184 -56.27 1.65 -8.94
N MET A 185 -57.39 1.85 -8.23
CA MET A 185 -58.17 0.83 -7.51
C MET A 185 -58.87 -0.08 -8.49
N GLN A 186 -58.71 -1.40 -8.35
CA GLN A 186 -59.27 -2.43 -9.24
C GLN A 186 -59.77 -3.62 -8.47
N GLU A 187 -60.77 -4.32 -9.00
CA GLU A 187 -61.19 -5.62 -8.48
C GLU A 187 -60.44 -6.75 -9.17
N ILE A 188 -60.00 -7.75 -8.42
CA ILE A 188 -59.24 -8.86 -8.94
C ILE A 188 -60.21 -9.84 -9.68
N TYR A 189 -60.04 -9.96 -10.97
CA TYR A 189 -60.80 -10.92 -11.77
C TYR A 189 -59.96 -12.16 -12.10
N ALA A 190 -60.63 -13.24 -12.50
CA ALA A 190 -59.96 -14.50 -12.84
C ALA A 190 -59.03 -14.31 -14.06
N GLY A 191 -57.75 -14.68 -13.89
CA GLY A 191 -56.72 -14.53 -14.95
C GLY A 191 -56.12 -13.14 -15.13
N MET A 192 -56.38 -12.22 -14.19
CA MET A 192 -55.78 -10.88 -14.19
C MET A 192 -54.25 -10.94 -14.31
N LYS A 193 -53.67 -10.14 -15.21
CA LYS A 193 -52.22 -10.03 -15.46
C LYS A 193 -51.86 -8.61 -15.85
N LEU A 194 -50.65 -8.19 -15.47
CA LEU A 194 -50.09 -6.91 -15.84
C LEU A 194 -49.08 -7.04 -17.01
N ASP A 195 -48.64 -5.91 -17.54
CA ASP A 195 -47.62 -5.90 -18.59
C ASP A 195 -46.25 -6.36 -18.01
N ARG A 196 -45.67 -7.39 -18.62
CA ARG A 196 -44.42 -7.99 -18.18
C ARG A 196 -43.21 -7.06 -18.24
N TYR A 197 -43.24 -6.06 -19.15
CA TYR A 197 -42.09 -5.23 -19.47
C TYR A 197 -42.06 -3.89 -18.76
N HIS A 198 -43.18 -3.50 -18.10
CA HIS A 198 -43.28 -2.30 -17.27
C HIS A 198 -43.09 -2.60 -15.80
N ASN A 199 -42.61 -1.59 -15.06
CA ASN A 199 -42.55 -1.66 -13.60
C ASN A 199 -43.93 -1.34 -13.03
N HIS A 200 -44.36 -2.14 -12.05
CA HIS A 200 -45.67 -2.00 -11.40
C HIS A 200 -45.53 -1.86 -9.91
N ASP A 201 -46.49 -1.12 -9.33
CA ASP A 201 -46.77 -1.06 -7.90
C ASP A 201 -48.10 -1.77 -7.65
N VAL A 202 -48.12 -2.74 -6.72
CA VAL A 202 -49.34 -3.48 -6.38
C VAL A 202 -49.54 -3.46 -4.88
N GLU A 203 -50.65 -2.86 -4.44
CA GLU A 203 -51.09 -2.80 -3.05
C GLU A 203 -52.42 -3.53 -2.87
N VAL A 204 -52.50 -4.39 -1.84
CA VAL A 204 -53.75 -5.11 -1.50
C VAL A 204 -54.57 -4.28 -0.56
N VAL A 205 -55.86 -4.13 -0.85
CA VAL A 205 -56.81 -3.49 0.05
C VAL A 205 -57.19 -4.47 1.13
N VAL A 206 -56.64 -4.31 2.33
CA VAL A 206 -56.88 -5.24 3.46
C VAL A 206 -58.16 -4.92 4.17
N ASP A 207 -58.43 -3.64 4.42
CA ASP A 207 -59.69 -3.24 5.07
C ASP A 207 -60.08 -1.80 4.62
N LYS A 208 -61.40 -1.53 4.76
CA LYS A 208 -62.04 -0.24 4.56
C LYS A 208 -62.68 0.19 5.87
N LEU A 209 -62.20 1.22 6.50
CA LEU A 209 -62.57 1.62 7.84
C LEU A 209 -63.05 3.08 7.86
N ILE A 210 -64.06 3.34 8.70
CA ILE A 210 -64.36 4.67 9.22
C ILE A 210 -63.78 4.72 10.62
N ILE A 211 -62.80 5.61 10.82
CA ILE A 211 -62.07 5.66 12.10
C ILE A 211 -62.97 6.29 13.17
N LYS A 212 -63.18 5.52 14.26
CA LYS A 212 -63.87 5.96 15.46
C LYS A 212 -63.20 5.37 16.68
N GLU A 213 -63.08 6.14 17.71
CA GLU A 213 -62.40 5.72 18.96
C GLU A 213 -63.00 4.42 19.58
N LYS A 214 -64.34 4.22 19.47
CA LYS A 214 -65.03 3.02 19.94
C LYS A 214 -64.61 1.72 19.21
N ASP A 215 -64.07 1.81 18.04
CA ASP A 215 -63.71 0.67 17.17
C ASP A 215 -62.24 0.28 17.29
N THR A 216 -61.52 0.75 18.31
CA THR A 216 -60.05 0.62 18.49
C THR A 216 -59.57 -0.82 18.35
N GLN A 217 -60.27 -1.83 18.88
CA GLN A 217 -59.86 -3.24 18.77
C GLN A 217 -59.96 -3.79 17.34
N ARG A 218 -60.97 -3.33 16.57
CA ARG A 218 -61.08 -3.68 15.15
C ARG A 218 -59.96 -3.02 14.32
N ILE A 219 -59.72 -1.75 14.56
CA ILE A 219 -58.67 -0.99 13.89
C ILE A 219 -57.32 -1.65 14.15
N LYS A 220 -56.99 -2.02 15.40
CA LYS A 220 -55.76 -2.71 15.76
C LYS A 220 -55.58 -4.03 15.00
N LYS A 221 -56.64 -4.88 14.93
CA LYS A 221 -56.55 -6.13 14.15
C LYS A 221 -56.38 -5.91 12.67
N SER A 222 -56.95 -4.88 12.11
CA SER A 222 -56.77 -4.52 10.68
C SER A 222 -55.38 -3.97 10.40
N ILE A 223 -54.81 -3.20 11.32
CA ILE A 223 -53.39 -2.77 11.26
C ILE A 223 -52.45 -3.99 11.29
N GLU A 224 -52.62 -4.89 12.29
CA GLU A 224 -51.80 -6.09 12.38
C GLU A 224 -51.83 -6.93 11.09
N LYS A 225 -53.04 -7.20 10.55
CA LYS A 225 -53.17 -7.93 9.27
C LYS A 225 -52.52 -7.22 8.09
N THR A 226 -52.67 -5.90 8.02
CA THR A 226 -52.08 -5.10 6.91
C THR A 226 -50.56 -5.10 7.00
N MET A 227 -50.04 -4.94 8.19
CA MET A 227 -48.61 -5.01 8.45
C MET A 227 -48.03 -6.37 8.14
N ASP A 228 -48.67 -7.44 8.53
CA ASP A 228 -48.22 -8.82 8.29
C ASP A 228 -48.23 -9.15 6.79
N MET A 229 -49.27 -8.66 6.06
CA MET A 229 -49.36 -8.85 4.61
C MET A 229 -48.37 -8.00 3.83
N GLY A 230 -48.08 -6.78 4.25
CA GLY A 230 -47.15 -5.87 3.65
C GLY A 230 -45.69 -5.99 4.21
N GLU A 231 -45.37 -7.10 4.87
CA GLU A 231 -44.04 -7.36 5.45
C GLU A 231 -43.54 -6.21 6.34
N GLY A 232 -44.41 -5.69 7.21
CA GLY A 232 -44.07 -4.61 8.13
C GLY A 232 -44.29 -3.19 7.56
N VAL A 233 -44.90 -3.07 6.39
CA VAL A 233 -45.23 -1.81 5.75
C VAL A 233 -46.74 -1.75 5.45
N MET A 234 -47.34 -0.63 5.72
CA MET A 234 -48.73 -0.35 5.34
C MET A 234 -48.83 1.04 4.69
N MET A 235 -49.88 1.22 3.91
CA MET A 235 -50.23 2.50 3.30
C MET A 235 -51.67 2.82 3.66
N ILE A 236 -51.89 4.07 4.05
CA ILE A 236 -53.23 4.63 4.28
C ILE A 236 -53.62 5.47 3.03
N LEU A 237 -54.80 5.23 2.49
CA LEU A 237 -55.40 6.04 1.45
C LEU A 237 -56.67 6.61 1.98
N THR A 238 -56.83 7.95 1.96
CA THR A 238 -58.07 8.60 2.31
C THR A 238 -59.03 8.60 1.12
N ARG A 239 -60.31 8.28 1.39
CA ARG A 239 -61.30 8.13 0.34
C ARG A 239 -61.57 9.42 -0.44
N ASP A 240 -61.48 10.57 0.22
CA ASP A 240 -61.93 11.87 -0.29
C ASP A 240 -60.81 12.73 -0.90
N SER A 241 -59.55 12.42 -0.66
CA SER A 241 -58.43 13.27 -1.11
C SER A 241 -57.37 12.59 -1.92
N ASP A 242 -57.50 11.30 -2.19
CA ASP A 242 -56.48 10.45 -2.89
C ASP A 242 -55.05 10.57 -2.29
N SER A 243 -54.98 11.15 -1.09
CA SER A 243 -53.69 11.30 -0.38
C SER A 243 -53.25 9.98 0.22
N THR A 244 -52.02 9.62 -0.01
CA THR A 244 -51.41 8.40 0.50
C THR A 244 -50.33 8.70 1.55
N ARG A 245 -50.34 7.90 2.64
CA ARG A 245 -49.30 7.98 3.68
C ARG A 245 -48.78 6.61 3.99
N PHE A 246 -47.47 6.43 3.95
CA PHE A 246 -46.83 5.17 4.34
C PHE A 246 -46.50 5.17 5.82
N LEU A 247 -46.76 4.02 6.47
CA LEU A 247 -46.40 3.70 7.84
C LEU A 247 -45.65 2.37 7.87
N SER A 248 -44.60 2.28 8.67
CA SER A 248 -43.73 1.09 8.64
C SER A 248 -43.17 0.75 10.00
N ARG A 249 -43.06 -0.56 10.29
CA ARG A 249 -42.24 -1.12 11.39
C ARG A 249 -40.74 -1.03 11.08
N HIS A 250 -40.34 -0.74 9.83
CA HIS A 250 -38.97 -0.52 9.38
C HIS A 250 -38.71 0.98 9.22
N LEU A 251 -37.42 1.34 9.13
CA LEU A 251 -37.02 2.70 8.80
C LEU A 251 -37.53 3.06 7.40
N MET A 252 -38.39 4.06 7.30
CA MET A 252 -39.03 4.45 6.05
C MET A 252 -39.16 5.97 5.93
N ASP A 253 -39.01 6.46 4.72
CA ASP A 253 -39.38 7.80 4.34
C ASP A 253 -40.90 7.87 4.08
N PRO A 254 -41.69 8.59 4.90
CA PRO A 254 -43.15 8.66 4.75
C PRO A 254 -43.60 9.28 3.43
N ALA A 255 -42.79 10.15 2.81
CA ALA A 255 -43.14 10.86 1.57
C ALA A 255 -42.90 9.98 0.32
N THR A 256 -41.80 9.23 0.28
CA THR A 256 -41.39 8.46 -0.92
C THR A 256 -41.64 6.97 -0.77
N GLY A 257 -41.90 6.49 0.45
CA GLY A 257 -42.05 5.07 0.76
C GLY A 257 -40.75 4.28 0.66
N LEU A 258 -39.58 4.95 0.48
CA LEU A 258 -38.29 4.31 0.53
C LEU A 258 -38.07 3.71 1.93
N SER A 259 -37.70 2.43 2.01
CA SER A 259 -37.45 1.76 3.29
C SER A 259 -36.07 1.15 3.34
N TYR A 260 -35.45 1.22 4.52
CA TYR A 260 -34.18 0.54 4.81
C TYR A 260 -34.41 -0.64 5.76
N ASN A 261 -33.58 -1.65 5.61
CA ASN A 261 -33.52 -2.72 6.59
C ASN A 261 -32.99 -2.19 7.93
N GLU A 262 -33.20 -2.97 9.00
CA GLU A 262 -32.64 -2.60 10.29
C GLU A 262 -31.11 -2.54 10.22
N PRO A 263 -30.50 -1.41 10.67
CA PRO A 263 -29.07 -1.21 10.47
C PRO A 263 -28.26 -2.20 11.32
N ALA A 264 -27.35 -2.92 10.65
CA ALA A 264 -26.40 -3.83 11.27
C ALA A 264 -24.97 -3.46 10.82
N PRO A 265 -23.93 -3.80 11.61
CA PRO A 265 -22.56 -3.40 11.29
C PRO A 265 -22.11 -3.81 9.89
N HIS A 266 -22.62 -4.89 9.32
CA HIS A 266 -22.28 -5.33 7.96
C HIS A 266 -22.85 -4.44 6.85
N ASN A 267 -23.91 -3.64 7.13
CA ASN A 267 -24.45 -2.67 6.17
C ASN A 267 -23.49 -1.49 5.93
N PHE A 268 -22.58 -1.22 6.86
CA PHE A 268 -21.57 -0.17 6.79
C PHE A 268 -20.19 -0.67 6.37
N SER A 269 -20.08 -1.92 5.92
CA SER A 269 -18.83 -2.54 5.51
C SER A 269 -18.68 -2.54 3.99
N PHE A 270 -17.62 -1.94 3.48
CA PHE A 270 -17.26 -2.03 2.06
C PHE A 270 -16.72 -3.42 1.64
N ASN A 271 -16.49 -4.31 2.60
CA ASN A 271 -16.06 -5.70 2.36
C ASN A 271 -17.23 -6.70 2.28
N THR A 272 -18.47 -6.24 2.47
CA THR A 272 -19.67 -7.06 2.38
C THR A 272 -20.57 -6.59 1.23
N PRO A 273 -21.28 -7.49 0.52
CA PRO A 273 -22.18 -7.09 -0.55
C PRO A 273 -23.31 -6.14 -0.11
N LYS A 274 -23.71 -6.21 1.17
CA LYS A 274 -24.78 -5.37 1.73
C LYS A 274 -24.40 -3.91 1.93
N GLY A 275 -23.14 -3.62 2.23
CA GLY A 275 -22.65 -2.24 2.43
C GLY A 275 -21.83 -1.70 1.29
N ALA A 276 -21.23 -2.57 0.47
CA ALA A 276 -20.36 -2.18 -0.61
C ALA A 276 -21.11 -1.47 -1.76
N CYS A 277 -20.45 -0.50 -2.39
CA CYS A 277 -20.90 0.07 -3.65
C CYS A 277 -21.06 -1.06 -4.69
N PRO A 278 -22.22 -1.23 -5.32
CA PRO A 278 -22.45 -2.33 -6.27
C PRO A 278 -21.58 -2.21 -7.53
N HIS A 279 -21.18 -1.01 -7.93
CA HIS A 279 -20.40 -0.77 -9.14
C HIS A 279 -18.91 -1.14 -8.93
N CYS A 280 -18.23 -0.59 -7.92
CA CYS A 280 -16.82 -0.90 -7.64
C CYS A 280 -16.63 -2.07 -6.67
N LYS A 281 -17.69 -2.72 -6.23
CA LYS A 281 -17.66 -3.84 -5.27
C LYS A 281 -16.81 -3.54 -4.01
N GLY A 282 -16.87 -2.30 -3.54
CA GLY A 282 -16.16 -1.85 -2.35
C GLY A 282 -14.69 -1.46 -2.54
N LEU A 283 -14.19 -1.39 -3.76
CA LEU A 283 -12.81 -0.97 -4.04
C LEU A 283 -12.61 0.55 -4.00
N GLY A 284 -13.65 1.33 -4.29
CA GLY A 284 -13.60 2.79 -4.38
C GLY A 284 -13.06 3.31 -5.72
N THR A 285 -12.43 2.44 -6.49
CA THR A 285 -11.92 2.71 -7.84
C THR A 285 -12.45 1.68 -8.82
N VAL A 286 -12.48 2.03 -10.09
CA VAL A 286 -12.79 1.13 -11.20
C VAL A 286 -11.68 1.25 -12.24
N ASN A 287 -11.38 0.15 -12.91
CA ASN A 287 -10.43 0.18 -14.00
C ASN A 287 -11.12 0.77 -15.23
N GLN A 288 -10.58 1.84 -15.75
CA GLN A 288 -11.03 2.47 -16.98
C GLN A 288 -9.94 2.36 -18.04
N ILE A 289 -10.34 2.14 -19.28
CA ILE A 289 -9.42 2.14 -20.41
C ILE A 289 -8.79 3.50 -20.56
N ASP A 290 -7.47 3.49 -20.71
CA ASP A 290 -6.64 4.66 -20.88
C ASP A 290 -6.26 4.82 -22.36
N PHE A 291 -6.87 5.78 -23.02
CA PHE A 291 -6.64 6.03 -24.45
C PHE A 291 -5.21 6.50 -24.75
N GLU A 292 -4.53 7.16 -23.82
CA GLU A 292 -3.13 7.55 -23.99
C GLU A 292 -2.18 6.35 -23.94
N LYS A 293 -2.54 5.31 -23.19
CA LYS A 293 -1.82 4.03 -23.20
C LYS A 293 -2.08 3.23 -24.47
N ILE A 294 -3.28 3.34 -25.05
CA ILE A 294 -3.63 2.68 -26.31
C ILE A 294 -2.94 3.38 -27.47
N ILE A 295 -2.95 4.72 -27.52
CA ILE A 295 -2.36 5.55 -28.57
C ILE A 295 -1.35 6.51 -27.95
N PRO A 296 -0.14 6.03 -27.61
CA PRO A 296 0.86 6.84 -26.91
C PRO A 296 1.51 7.93 -27.76
N ASP A 297 1.48 7.77 -29.07
CA ASP A 297 2.03 8.75 -30.03
C ASP A 297 1.16 8.78 -31.28
N LYS A 298 0.36 9.82 -31.41
CA LYS A 298 -0.55 10.01 -32.56
C LYS A 298 0.17 10.26 -33.90
N LYS A 299 1.44 10.64 -33.86
CA LYS A 299 2.27 10.84 -35.07
C LYS A 299 2.73 9.53 -35.71
N LEU A 300 2.65 8.43 -34.95
CA LEU A 300 2.95 7.11 -35.50
C LEU A 300 1.77 6.58 -36.28
N SER A 301 2.06 5.80 -37.34
CA SER A 301 1.02 5.06 -38.06
C SER A 301 0.68 3.75 -37.34
N ILE A 302 -0.46 3.16 -37.68
CA ILE A 302 -0.89 1.85 -37.17
C ILE A 302 0.16 0.77 -37.52
N ALA A 303 0.67 0.77 -38.74
CA ALA A 303 1.72 -0.15 -39.21
C ALA A 303 3.03 -0.03 -38.42
N ALA A 304 3.36 1.18 -37.98
CA ALA A 304 4.55 1.45 -37.14
C ALA A 304 4.35 1.10 -35.66
N GLY A 305 3.13 0.71 -35.26
CA GLY A 305 2.79 0.38 -33.88
C GLY A 305 2.20 1.54 -33.07
N GLY A 306 1.62 2.55 -33.73
CA GLY A 306 1.00 3.70 -33.08
C GLY A 306 -0.19 3.31 -32.18
N ILE A 307 -0.86 2.17 -32.43
CA ILE A 307 -1.82 1.54 -31.53
C ILE A 307 -1.09 0.46 -30.73
N ALA A 308 -0.71 0.76 -29.51
CA ALA A 308 0.15 -0.07 -28.67
C ALA A 308 -0.34 -1.52 -28.46
N PRO A 309 -1.65 -1.78 -28.22
CA PRO A 309 -2.17 -3.15 -28.09
C PRO A 309 -1.97 -4.02 -29.34
N LEU A 310 -1.98 -3.44 -30.54
CA LEU A 310 -1.79 -4.16 -31.79
C LEU A 310 -0.31 -4.43 -32.08
N GLY A 311 0.57 -3.55 -31.61
CA GLY A 311 1.99 -3.57 -31.97
C GLY A 311 2.21 -3.22 -33.45
N LYS A 312 3.35 -3.65 -34.01
CA LYS A 312 3.65 -3.45 -35.42
C LYS A 312 2.78 -4.36 -36.30
N GLU A 313 2.49 -3.88 -37.52
CA GLU A 313 1.66 -4.60 -38.48
C GLU A 313 2.13 -6.05 -38.72
N LYS A 314 1.18 -6.97 -38.70
CA LYS A 314 1.37 -8.40 -38.88
C LYS A 314 0.26 -8.93 -39.80
N SER A 315 0.55 -10.00 -40.50
CA SER A 315 -0.50 -10.72 -41.27
C SER A 315 -1.44 -11.44 -40.28
N SER A 316 -2.49 -10.75 -39.85
CA SER A 316 -3.49 -11.29 -38.91
C SER A 316 -4.87 -10.71 -39.19
N MET A 317 -5.91 -11.43 -38.74
CA MET A 317 -7.31 -11.09 -38.97
C MET A 317 -7.64 -9.65 -38.52
N ILE A 318 -7.12 -9.19 -37.40
CA ILE A 318 -7.40 -7.85 -36.88
C ILE A 318 -6.85 -6.75 -37.81
N PHE A 319 -5.67 -6.94 -38.40
CA PHE A 319 -5.12 -5.97 -39.36
C PHE A 319 -5.87 -5.99 -40.68
N TRP A 320 -6.40 -7.13 -41.13
CA TRP A 320 -7.26 -7.20 -42.31
C TRP A 320 -8.58 -6.46 -42.08
N GLN A 321 -9.18 -6.58 -40.90
CA GLN A 321 -10.38 -5.83 -40.52
C GLN A 321 -10.10 -4.32 -40.49
N ILE A 322 -8.96 -3.90 -39.92
CA ILE A 322 -8.55 -2.50 -39.87
C ILE A 322 -8.31 -1.94 -41.30
N ASN A 323 -7.74 -2.75 -42.22
CA ASN A 323 -7.58 -2.34 -43.61
C ASN A 323 -8.94 -2.16 -44.30
N ALA A 324 -9.92 -3.02 -44.04
CA ALA A 324 -11.28 -2.86 -44.56
C ALA A 324 -11.95 -1.58 -44.03
N ILE A 325 -11.75 -1.24 -42.76
CA ILE A 325 -12.18 0.06 -42.19
C ILE A 325 -11.45 1.22 -42.88
N GLY A 326 -10.13 1.07 -43.13
CA GLY A 326 -9.35 2.07 -43.84
C GLY A 326 -9.86 2.32 -45.30
N GLU A 327 -10.25 1.27 -46.00
CA GLU A 327 -10.89 1.40 -47.35
C GLU A 327 -12.21 2.18 -47.27
N LYS A 328 -13.01 1.94 -46.20
CA LYS A 328 -14.30 2.62 -46.00
C LYS A 328 -14.13 4.12 -45.72
N TYR A 329 -13.12 4.51 -44.96
CA TYR A 329 -12.90 5.90 -44.52
C TYR A 329 -11.75 6.62 -45.25
N GLY A 330 -11.11 5.98 -46.22
CA GLY A 330 -10.08 6.60 -47.07
C GLY A 330 -8.70 6.76 -46.42
N PHE A 331 -8.29 5.89 -45.46
CA PHE A 331 -6.98 5.84 -44.90
C PHE A 331 -6.31 4.47 -45.03
N THR A 332 -5.05 4.35 -44.72
CA THR A 332 -4.30 3.08 -44.73
C THR A 332 -3.63 2.86 -43.37
N THR A 333 -3.18 1.65 -43.09
CA THR A 333 -2.38 1.35 -41.88
C THR A 333 -1.08 2.16 -41.79
N LYS A 334 -0.62 2.78 -42.86
CA LYS A 334 0.57 3.64 -42.94
C LYS A 334 0.27 5.11 -42.67
N THR A 335 -1.00 5.52 -42.63
CA THR A 335 -1.43 6.88 -42.34
C THR A 335 -1.14 7.18 -40.86
N PRO A 336 -0.55 8.33 -40.47
CA PRO A 336 -0.42 8.75 -39.09
C PRO A 336 -1.77 8.80 -38.39
N ILE A 337 -1.84 8.45 -37.11
CA ILE A 337 -3.12 8.35 -36.37
C ILE A 337 -3.82 9.70 -36.24
N ASP A 338 -3.08 10.81 -36.16
CA ASP A 338 -3.61 12.17 -36.14
C ASP A 338 -4.24 12.60 -37.47
N GLU A 339 -3.97 11.93 -38.58
CA GLU A 339 -4.54 12.15 -39.91
C GLU A 339 -5.73 11.20 -40.22
N ILE A 340 -5.99 10.21 -39.36
CA ILE A 340 -7.13 9.27 -39.52
C ILE A 340 -8.43 10.00 -39.17
N PRO A 341 -9.50 9.90 -39.99
CA PRO A 341 -10.82 10.43 -39.66
C PRO A 341 -11.32 9.90 -38.29
N GLU A 342 -11.97 10.78 -37.50
CA GLU A 342 -12.42 10.45 -36.16
C GLU A 342 -13.39 9.26 -36.15
N GLU A 343 -14.29 9.17 -37.14
CA GLU A 343 -15.22 8.06 -37.30
C GLU A 343 -14.51 6.73 -37.58
N GLY A 344 -13.43 6.78 -38.37
CA GLY A 344 -12.62 5.59 -38.68
C GLY A 344 -11.82 5.12 -37.47
N LEU A 345 -11.28 6.05 -36.68
CA LEU A 345 -10.59 5.73 -35.43
C LEU A 345 -11.57 5.19 -34.37
N ASP A 346 -12.75 5.78 -34.27
CA ASP A 346 -13.81 5.30 -33.37
C ASP A 346 -14.25 3.86 -33.71
N GLU A 347 -14.43 3.57 -35.01
CA GLU A 347 -14.77 2.21 -35.46
C GLU A 347 -13.66 1.19 -35.18
N ILE A 348 -12.37 1.60 -35.27
CA ILE A 348 -11.24 0.74 -34.85
C ILE A 348 -11.30 0.46 -33.34
N LEU A 349 -11.59 1.47 -32.54
CA LEU A 349 -11.57 1.36 -31.06
C LEU A 349 -12.81 0.64 -30.53
N ASN A 350 -13.99 1.05 -30.96
CA ASN A 350 -15.29 0.62 -30.40
C ASN A 350 -16.01 -0.47 -31.19
N GLY A 351 -15.58 -0.73 -32.44
CA GLY A 351 -16.16 -1.77 -33.30
C GLY A 351 -17.12 -1.24 -34.34
N SER A 352 -17.39 -2.09 -35.33
CA SER A 352 -18.27 -1.81 -36.47
C SER A 352 -19.72 -2.14 -36.17
N THR A 353 -20.64 -1.28 -36.55
CA THR A 353 -22.09 -1.58 -36.54
C THR A 353 -22.53 -2.46 -37.70
N GLU A 354 -21.76 -2.43 -38.79
CA GLU A 354 -22.04 -3.18 -40.03
C GLU A 354 -21.03 -4.32 -40.22
N GLU A 355 -21.35 -5.29 -41.04
CA GLU A 355 -20.41 -6.33 -41.44
C GLU A 355 -19.37 -5.78 -42.42
N LEU A 356 -18.09 -5.96 -42.08
CA LEU A 356 -16.99 -5.61 -42.97
C LEU A 356 -16.73 -6.70 -44.00
N LEU A 357 -16.50 -6.29 -45.23
CA LEU A 357 -16.06 -7.18 -46.32
C LEU A 357 -14.52 -7.27 -46.27
N ILE A 358 -13.99 -8.40 -45.92
CA ILE A 358 -12.56 -8.66 -45.93
C ILE A 358 -12.17 -9.36 -47.20
N SER A 359 -11.39 -8.68 -48.05
CA SER A 359 -10.76 -9.26 -49.22
C SER A 359 -9.34 -9.69 -48.89
N ASN A 360 -9.02 -11.00 -48.97
CA ASN A 360 -7.68 -11.47 -48.66
C ASN A 360 -7.11 -12.38 -49.74
N SER A 361 -6.13 -11.88 -50.46
CA SER A 361 -5.35 -12.64 -51.42
C SER A 361 -4.33 -13.61 -50.83
N ALA A 362 -4.04 -13.51 -49.51
CA ALA A 362 -3.02 -14.31 -48.84
C ALA A 362 -3.48 -15.76 -48.51
N ILE A 363 -4.77 -16.06 -48.61
CA ILE A 363 -5.34 -17.41 -48.34
C ILE A 363 -5.51 -18.21 -49.65
N GLY A 364 -5.06 -17.67 -50.79
CA GLY A 364 -4.95 -18.44 -52.01
C GLY A 364 -6.24 -18.70 -52.83
N ASN A 365 -7.35 -18.09 -52.45
CA ASN A 365 -8.59 -18.02 -53.24
C ASN A 365 -9.28 -16.68 -52.97
N ASP A 366 -9.83 -16.04 -54.00
CA ASP A 366 -10.63 -14.80 -53.91
C ASP A 366 -11.93 -14.99 -53.10
N THR A 367 -11.85 -15.35 -51.85
CA THR A 367 -13.00 -15.48 -50.98
C THR A 367 -13.20 -14.23 -50.15
N ASN A 368 -14.24 -13.48 -50.53
CA ASN A 368 -14.73 -12.37 -49.72
C ASN A 368 -15.43 -12.93 -48.48
N TYR A 369 -14.90 -12.58 -47.29
CA TYR A 369 -15.44 -12.99 -46.01
C TYR A 369 -16.11 -11.79 -45.36
N ARG A 370 -17.35 -11.94 -44.95
CA ARG A 370 -18.07 -10.93 -44.19
C ARG A 370 -17.97 -11.24 -42.69
N THR A 371 -17.54 -10.28 -41.89
CA THR A 371 -17.47 -10.42 -40.45
C THR A 371 -17.74 -9.08 -39.79
N ARG A 372 -18.28 -9.12 -38.57
CA ARG A 372 -18.42 -7.94 -37.76
C ARG A 372 -17.14 -7.73 -36.94
N TYR A 373 -16.64 -6.52 -36.93
CA TYR A 373 -15.51 -6.12 -36.07
C TYR A 373 -16.02 -5.65 -34.73
N GLU A 374 -15.63 -6.31 -33.65
CA GLU A 374 -16.13 -6.04 -32.28
C GLU A 374 -15.40 -4.90 -31.59
N GLY A 375 -14.31 -4.40 -32.13
CA GLY A 375 -13.53 -3.30 -31.59
C GLY A 375 -12.34 -3.76 -30.73
N LEU A 376 -11.32 -2.90 -30.72
CA LEU A 376 -10.11 -3.15 -29.97
C LEU A 376 -10.36 -3.13 -28.46
N ILE A 377 -11.22 -2.23 -27.98
CA ILE A 377 -11.59 -2.12 -26.56
C ILE A 377 -12.25 -3.41 -26.07
N HIS A 378 -13.16 -3.96 -26.86
CA HIS A 378 -13.80 -5.24 -26.55
C HIS A 378 -12.77 -6.39 -26.51
N TYR A 379 -11.84 -6.43 -27.47
CA TYR A 379 -10.76 -7.41 -27.47
C TYR A 379 -9.88 -7.33 -26.21
N ILE A 380 -9.50 -6.12 -25.76
CA ILE A 380 -8.73 -5.93 -24.54
C ILE A 380 -9.53 -6.40 -23.31
N SER A 381 -10.83 -6.10 -23.25
CA SER A 381 -11.71 -6.51 -22.14
C SER A 381 -11.85 -8.04 -22.05
N LEU A 382 -12.02 -8.72 -23.18
CA LEU A 382 -12.05 -10.19 -23.22
C LEU A 382 -10.74 -10.82 -22.71
N GLN A 383 -9.58 -10.26 -23.11
CA GLN A 383 -8.29 -10.75 -22.62
C GLN A 383 -8.11 -10.50 -21.12
N GLN A 384 -8.73 -9.46 -20.57
CA GLN A 384 -8.71 -9.19 -19.13
C GLN A 384 -9.57 -10.20 -18.36
N GLU A 385 -10.75 -10.56 -18.86
CA GLU A 385 -11.69 -11.46 -18.19
C GLU A 385 -11.30 -12.93 -18.34
N ASP A 386 -11.05 -13.38 -19.55
CA ASP A 386 -10.93 -14.79 -19.93
C ASP A 386 -9.51 -15.21 -20.37
N GLY A 387 -8.58 -14.27 -20.51
CA GLY A 387 -7.21 -14.52 -20.95
C GLY A 387 -6.35 -15.30 -19.95
N SER A 388 -5.27 -15.89 -20.45
CA SER A 388 -4.23 -16.47 -19.59
C SER A 388 -3.61 -15.39 -18.68
N SER A 389 -2.92 -15.80 -17.60
CA SER A 389 -2.29 -14.85 -16.64
C SER A 389 -1.30 -13.86 -17.30
N THR A 390 -0.78 -14.18 -18.47
CA THR A 390 0.09 -13.29 -19.25
C THR A 390 -0.73 -12.29 -20.06
N GLU A 391 -1.83 -12.74 -20.68
CA GLU A 391 -2.76 -11.91 -21.43
C GLU A 391 -3.53 -10.96 -20.52
N GLN A 392 -3.95 -11.40 -19.34
CA GLN A 392 -4.57 -10.54 -18.34
C GLN A 392 -3.62 -9.40 -17.92
N ARG A 393 -2.34 -9.69 -17.62
CA ARG A 393 -1.35 -8.63 -17.29
C ARG A 393 -1.08 -7.68 -18.44
N TRP A 394 -1.11 -8.20 -19.68
CA TRP A 394 -0.99 -7.37 -20.86
C TRP A 394 -2.21 -6.45 -21.01
N ALA A 395 -3.43 -6.98 -20.88
CA ALA A 395 -4.65 -6.19 -20.90
C ALA A 395 -4.69 -5.14 -19.78
N ASP A 396 -4.36 -5.52 -18.54
CA ASP A 396 -4.29 -4.62 -17.39
C ASP A 396 -3.36 -3.41 -17.61
N SER A 397 -2.35 -3.55 -18.46
CA SER A 397 -1.42 -2.45 -18.77
C SER A 397 -2.08 -1.27 -19.50
N PHE A 398 -3.24 -1.48 -20.13
CA PHE A 398 -4.02 -0.45 -20.85
C PHE A 398 -5.14 0.16 -20.00
N TYR A 399 -5.30 -0.31 -18.77
CA TYR A 399 -6.23 0.29 -17.82
C TYR A 399 -5.54 1.24 -16.85
N THR A 400 -6.29 2.23 -16.38
CA THR A 400 -5.92 3.10 -15.28
C THR A 400 -7.02 3.08 -14.24
N PRO A 401 -6.69 2.88 -12.95
CA PRO A 401 -7.68 2.93 -11.88
C PRO A 401 -8.14 4.40 -11.68
N VAL A 402 -9.43 4.65 -11.88
CA VAL A 402 -10.07 5.94 -11.64
C VAL A 402 -11.03 5.85 -10.46
N ILE A 403 -11.31 6.98 -9.83
CA ILE A 403 -12.29 7.04 -8.74
C ILE A 403 -13.65 6.57 -9.27
N CYS A 404 -14.29 5.67 -8.55
CA CYS A 404 -15.60 5.15 -8.93
C CYS A 404 -16.64 6.27 -9.02
N PRO A 405 -17.29 6.52 -10.18
CA PRO A 405 -18.24 7.61 -10.37
C PRO A 405 -19.53 7.42 -9.56
N HIS A 406 -19.88 6.18 -9.17
CA HIS A 406 -21.08 5.90 -8.39
C HIS A 406 -20.95 6.21 -6.91
N CYS A 407 -19.80 5.96 -6.31
CA CYS A 407 -19.57 6.18 -4.89
C CYS A 407 -18.56 7.29 -4.60
N ASN A 408 -17.99 7.94 -5.62
CA ASN A 408 -16.98 8.99 -5.48
C ASN A 408 -15.84 8.60 -4.50
N GLY A 409 -15.39 7.34 -4.59
CA GLY A 409 -14.31 6.81 -3.77
C GLY A 409 -14.69 6.35 -2.37
N THR A 410 -15.94 6.56 -1.91
CA THR A 410 -16.37 6.19 -0.55
C THR A 410 -16.47 4.68 -0.30
N ARG A 411 -16.44 3.86 -1.36
CA ARG A 411 -16.53 2.38 -1.33
C ARG A 411 -17.90 1.83 -0.90
N LEU A 412 -18.80 2.66 -0.36
CA LEU A 412 -20.08 2.28 0.22
C LEU A 412 -21.24 2.56 -0.74
N ASN A 413 -22.36 1.87 -0.52
CA ASN A 413 -23.61 2.13 -1.21
C ASN A 413 -24.33 3.37 -0.66
N LYS A 414 -25.37 3.85 -1.36
CA LYS A 414 -26.13 5.05 -0.99
C LYS A 414 -26.86 4.91 0.35
N GLU A 415 -27.36 3.70 0.66
CA GLU A 415 -28.05 3.43 1.92
C GLU A 415 -27.11 3.62 3.12
N ALA A 416 -25.92 3.01 3.09
CA ALA A 416 -24.92 3.16 4.16
C ALA A 416 -24.49 4.63 4.37
N LEU A 417 -24.34 5.39 3.28
CA LEU A 417 -23.97 6.80 3.32
C LEU A 417 -25.10 7.73 3.84
N SER A 418 -26.32 7.23 3.90
CA SER A 418 -27.49 8.00 4.36
C SER A 418 -27.69 7.96 5.86
N PHE A 419 -26.89 7.20 6.60
CA PHE A 419 -26.87 7.25 8.07
C PHE A 419 -25.90 8.32 8.55
N ARG A 420 -26.33 9.13 9.53
CA ARG A 420 -25.53 10.24 10.07
C ARG A 420 -25.49 10.23 11.59
N ILE A 421 -24.37 10.71 12.11
CA ILE A 421 -24.15 11.03 13.53
C ILE A 421 -23.60 12.43 13.56
N ALA A 422 -24.22 13.36 14.28
CA ALA A 422 -23.84 14.77 14.29
C ALA A 422 -23.57 15.31 12.86
N ASP A 423 -24.50 15.06 11.95
CA ASP A 423 -24.49 15.45 10.53
C ASP A 423 -23.37 14.85 9.64
N LYS A 424 -22.56 13.94 10.14
CA LYS A 424 -21.53 13.23 9.38
C LYS A 424 -21.93 11.79 9.07
N ASN A 425 -21.65 11.33 7.86
CA ASN A 425 -21.73 9.92 7.51
C ASN A 425 -20.40 9.19 7.77
N ILE A 426 -20.43 7.86 7.76
CA ILE A 426 -19.24 7.03 8.07
C ILE A 426 -18.06 7.25 7.11
N ALA A 427 -18.33 7.54 5.83
CA ALA A 427 -17.27 7.77 4.85
C ALA A 427 -16.60 9.14 5.06
N GLU A 428 -17.37 10.16 5.43
CA GLU A 428 -16.83 11.48 5.80
C GLU A 428 -15.89 11.36 6.98
N LEU A 429 -16.27 10.61 8.02
CA LEU A 429 -15.40 10.36 9.16
C LEU A 429 -14.15 9.56 8.78
N ALA A 430 -14.31 8.53 7.95
CA ALA A 430 -13.19 7.72 7.51
C ALA A 430 -12.18 8.52 6.66
N ASN A 431 -12.62 9.59 5.98
CA ASN A 431 -11.79 10.47 5.16
C ASN A 431 -11.18 11.65 5.93
N MET A 432 -11.60 11.89 7.16
CA MET A 432 -10.96 12.90 8.02
C MET A 432 -9.54 12.49 8.39
N GLN A 433 -8.67 13.46 8.66
CA GLN A 433 -7.39 13.19 9.30
C GLN A 433 -7.65 12.68 10.72
N LEU A 434 -6.75 11.82 11.24
CA LEU A 434 -6.97 11.16 12.53
C LEU A 434 -7.01 12.17 13.70
N ASP A 435 -6.25 13.25 13.61
CA ASP A 435 -6.31 14.34 14.58
C ASP A 435 -7.65 15.09 14.53
N ASP A 436 -8.13 15.47 13.32
CA ASP A 436 -9.44 16.09 13.15
C ASP A 436 -10.58 15.15 13.62
N LEU A 437 -10.46 13.84 13.34
CA LEU A 437 -11.43 12.84 13.78
C LEU A 437 -11.45 12.69 15.31
N TYR A 438 -10.28 12.72 15.95
CA TYR A 438 -10.17 12.67 17.41
C TYR A 438 -10.86 13.87 18.06
N ASP A 439 -10.63 15.10 17.55
CA ASP A 439 -11.26 16.33 18.04
C ASP A 439 -12.77 16.34 17.75
N TRP A 440 -13.18 15.87 16.56
CA TRP A 440 -14.60 15.75 16.20
C TRP A 440 -15.36 14.81 17.16
N LEU A 441 -14.78 13.69 17.57
CA LEU A 441 -15.42 12.75 18.52
C LEU A 441 -15.72 13.40 19.88
N HIS A 442 -14.91 14.37 20.33
CA HIS A 442 -15.20 15.15 21.53
C HIS A 442 -16.41 16.06 21.37
N THR A 443 -16.58 16.68 20.20
CA THR A 443 -17.71 17.58 19.93
C THR A 443 -18.99 16.84 19.59
N ALA A 444 -18.89 15.70 18.90
CA ALA A 444 -20.01 14.88 18.48
C ALA A 444 -20.87 14.36 19.65
N GLU A 445 -20.24 14.00 20.79
CA GLU A 445 -20.95 13.56 21.98
C GLU A 445 -21.93 14.62 22.52
N THR A 446 -21.62 15.91 22.38
CA THR A 446 -22.49 17.01 22.82
C THR A 446 -23.69 17.21 21.91
N GLN A 447 -23.60 16.82 20.64
CA GLN A 447 -24.64 16.96 19.62
C GLN A 447 -25.59 15.76 19.57
N MET A 448 -25.23 14.64 20.22
CA MET A 448 -26.06 13.45 20.31
C MET A 448 -27.20 13.64 21.33
N ASP A 449 -28.36 13.05 21.03
CA ASP A 449 -29.44 12.94 22.00
C ASP A 449 -29.07 12.05 23.20
N LYS A 450 -29.88 12.06 24.26
CA LYS A 450 -29.61 11.31 25.50
C LYS A 450 -29.47 9.79 25.25
N ARG A 451 -30.29 9.24 24.36
CA ARG A 451 -30.30 7.81 24.04
C ARG A 451 -29.08 7.44 23.20
N GLN A 452 -28.79 8.22 22.18
CA GLN A 452 -27.60 8.06 21.32
C GLN A 452 -26.32 8.11 22.16
N ARG A 453 -26.20 9.10 23.05
CA ARG A 453 -25.03 9.27 23.91
C ARG A 453 -24.81 8.05 24.81
N GLN A 454 -25.88 7.55 25.42
CA GLN A 454 -25.79 6.37 26.31
C GLN A 454 -25.30 5.13 25.55
N ILE A 455 -25.73 4.94 24.30
CA ILE A 455 -25.29 3.83 23.44
C ILE A 455 -23.85 4.04 22.95
N ALA A 456 -23.51 5.27 22.59
CA ALA A 456 -22.24 5.60 21.94
C ALA A 456 -21.05 5.64 22.90
N THR A 457 -21.24 5.92 24.20
CA THR A 457 -20.17 6.23 25.16
C THR A 457 -19.04 5.20 25.15
N GLU A 458 -19.33 3.92 25.32
CA GLU A 458 -18.28 2.88 25.36
C GLU A 458 -17.60 2.69 23.99
N ILE A 459 -18.37 2.80 22.91
CA ILE A 459 -17.84 2.64 21.54
C ILE A 459 -16.90 3.81 21.21
N VAL A 460 -17.32 5.04 21.53
CA VAL A 460 -16.51 6.25 21.30
C VAL A 460 -15.24 6.23 22.14
N LYS A 461 -15.32 5.79 23.39
CA LYS A 461 -14.15 5.60 24.26
C LYS A 461 -13.11 4.67 23.63
N GLU A 462 -13.55 3.52 23.09
CA GLU A 462 -12.67 2.58 22.41
C GLU A 462 -12.04 3.18 21.15
N ILE A 463 -12.82 3.89 20.34
CA ILE A 463 -12.31 4.58 19.15
C ILE A 463 -11.25 5.62 19.55
N ARG A 464 -11.53 6.45 20.53
CA ARG A 464 -10.63 7.51 21.02
C ARG A 464 -9.32 6.95 21.57
N THR A 465 -9.39 5.85 22.33
CA THR A 465 -8.21 5.17 22.86
C THR A 465 -7.29 4.71 21.71
N ARG A 466 -7.83 4.05 20.69
CA ARG A 466 -7.05 3.60 19.54
C ARG A 466 -6.52 4.75 18.68
N LEU A 467 -7.32 5.79 18.49
CA LEU A 467 -6.88 7.00 17.79
C LEU A 467 -5.73 7.66 18.53
N LYS A 468 -5.80 7.77 19.87
CA LYS A 468 -4.74 8.36 20.68
C LYS A 468 -3.40 7.66 20.43
N PHE A 469 -3.36 6.33 20.41
CA PHE A 469 -2.13 5.59 20.12
C PHE A 469 -1.57 5.90 18.72
N LEU A 470 -2.43 6.08 17.73
CA LEU A 470 -1.99 6.49 16.39
C LEU A 470 -1.42 7.93 16.37
N LEU A 471 -2.01 8.82 17.16
CA LEU A 471 -1.53 10.19 17.30
C LEU A 471 -0.18 10.23 18.05
N ASP A 472 -0.03 9.43 19.09
CA ASP A 472 1.18 9.34 19.90
C ASP A 472 2.39 8.81 19.10
N VAL A 473 2.16 7.96 18.08
CA VAL A 473 3.22 7.54 17.15
C VAL A 473 3.37 8.48 15.93
N GLY A 474 2.75 9.66 15.94
CA GLY A 474 2.93 10.69 14.92
C GLY A 474 2.18 10.46 13.60
N LEU A 475 1.05 9.72 13.59
CA LEU A 475 0.29 9.40 12.39
C LEU A 475 -1.00 10.24 12.23
N GLY A 476 -1.13 11.37 12.92
CA GLY A 476 -2.33 12.21 12.92
C GLY A 476 -2.79 12.70 11.55
N TYR A 477 -1.87 12.85 10.61
CA TYR A 477 -2.12 13.29 9.23
C TYR A 477 -2.76 12.21 8.33
N LEU A 478 -2.76 10.94 8.72
CA LEU A 478 -3.40 9.87 7.96
C LEU A 478 -4.93 9.94 8.07
N SER A 479 -5.64 9.26 7.17
CA SER A 479 -7.07 9.01 7.28
C SER A 479 -7.35 7.51 7.39
N LEU A 480 -8.48 7.14 8.00
CA LEU A 480 -8.89 5.73 8.13
C LEU A 480 -9.15 5.06 6.77
N SER A 481 -9.58 5.83 5.77
CA SER A 481 -9.85 5.35 4.40
C SER A 481 -8.59 5.07 3.59
N ARG A 482 -7.41 5.56 4.02
CA ARG A 482 -6.15 5.39 3.29
C ARG A 482 -5.81 3.92 3.10
N SER A 483 -5.55 3.53 1.86
CA SER A 483 -5.18 2.16 1.52
C SER A 483 -3.83 1.77 2.11
N SER A 484 -3.74 0.59 2.72
CA SER A 484 -2.49 0.06 3.27
C SER A 484 -1.39 -0.10 2.22
N ALA A 485 -1.75 -0.30 0.95
CA ALA A 485 -0.80 -0.42 -0.15
C ALA A 485 -0.07 0.90 -0.49
N THR A 486 -0.60 2.05 -0.03
CA THR A 486 -0.02 3.39 -0.27
C THR A 486 0.82 3.91 0.90
N LEU A 487 0.93 3.13 1.97
CA LEU A 487 1.71 3.48 3.16
C LEU A 487 3.20 3.22 2.92
N SER A 488 4.04 4.09 3.46
CA SER A 488 5.46 3.83 3.58
C SER A 488 5.73 2.69 4.57
N GLY A 489 6.92 2.08 4.51
CA GLY A 489 7.33 1.04 5.45
C GLY A 489 7.22 1.50 6.91
N GLY A 490 7.72 2.69 7.23
CA GLY A 490 7.65 3.26 8.56
C GLY A 490 6.22 3.60 9.01
N GLU A 491 5.35 4.12 8.13
CA GLU A 491 3.92 4.33 8.46
C GLU A 491 3.23 3.01 8.80
N SER A 492 3.44 1.97 7.99
CA SER A 492 2.86 0.64 8.23
C SER A 492 3.33 0.02 9.54
N GLN A 493 4.63 0.16 9.86
CA GLN A 493 5.22 -0.33 11.10
C GLN A 493 4.63 0.38 12.32
N ARG A 494 4.51 1.72 12.28
CA ARG A 494 3.91 2.51 13.37
C ARG A 494 2.43 2.23 13.58
N ILE A 495 1.66 1.98 12.52
CA ILE A 495 0.27 1.52 12.64
C ILE A 495 0.20 0.21 13.41
N ARG A 496 1.08 -0.75 13.10
CA ARG A 496 1.14 -2.03 13.83
C ARG A 496 1.54 -1.81 15.29
N LEU A 497 2.54 -0.97 15.55
CA LEU A 497 2.95 -0.63 16.91
C LEU A 497 1.79 -0.04 17.70
N ALA A 498 1.09 0.96 17.15
CA ALA A 498 -0.07 1.58 17.79
C ALA A 498 -1.19 0.56 18.07
N THR A 499 -1.43 -0.37 17.14
CA THR A 499 -2.42 -1.46 17.31
C THR A 499 -2.00 -2.41 18.44
N GLN A 500 -0.71 -2.74 18.55
CA GLN A 500 -0.20 -3.61 19.63
C GLN A 500 -0.24 -2.92 21.00
N ILE A 501 0.11 -1.65 21.09
CA ILE A 501 -0.05 -0.86 22.32
C ILE A 501 -1.53 -0.85 22.74
N GLY A 502 -2.43 -0.66 21.76
CA GLY A 502 -3.88 -0.67 21.99
C GLY A 502 -4.45 -2.00 22.46
N SER A 503 -3.76 -3.13 22.23
CA SER A 503 -4.18 -4.45 22.70
C SER A 503 -4.03 -4.65 24.21
N GLN A 504 -3.26 -3.79 24.90
CA GLN A 504 -2.97 -3.84 26.34
C GLN A 504 -2.45 -5.22 26.81
N LEU A 505 -1.76 -5.95 25.95
CA LEU A 505 -1.13 -7.21 26.32
C LEU A 505 0.00 -6.96 27.32
N VAL A 506 0.13 -7.83 28.30
CA VAL A 506 1.16 -7.78 29.34
C VAL A 506 2.05 -9.03 29.27
N ASN A 507 3.28 -8.92 29.76
CA ASN A 507 4.25 -10.01 29.79
C ASN A 507 4.59 -10.57 28.41
N VAL A 508 4.60 -9.70 27.38
CA VAL A 508 4.99 -10.00 26.00
C VAL A 508 6.37 -9.43 25.73
N LEU A 509 7.14 -10.10 24.87
CA LEU A 509 8.39 -9.58 24.31
C LEU A 509 8.12 -8.99 22.94
N TYR A 510 8.24 -7.68 22.80
CA TYR A 510 8.16 -7.00 21.52
C TYR A 510 9.55 -6.82 20.91
N ILE A 511 9.70 -7.15 19.63
CA ILE A 511 10.94 -6.95 18.87
C ILE A 511 10.63 -6.05 17.67
N LEU A 512 11.30 -4.88 17.61
CA LEU A 512 11.08 -3.87 16.57
C LEU A 512 12.35 -3.68 15.74
N ASP A 513 12.17 -3.55 14.42
CA ASP A 513 13.25 -3.29 13.46
C ASP A 513 13.22 -1.83 13.02
N GLU A 514 14.18 -1.05 13.50
CA GLU A 514 14.39 0.35 13.13
C GLU A 514 13.10 1.21 13.12
N PRO A 515 12.35 1.31 14.22
CA PRO A 515 11.06 2.00 14.23
C PRO A 515 11.16 3.52 14.06
N SER A 516 12.33 4.13 14.20
CA SER A 516 12.58 5.57 14.00
C SER A 516 12.71 5.98 12.53
N ILE A 517 12.70 5.02 11.59
CA ILE A 517 12.89 5.30 10.15
C ILE A 517 11.86 6.29 9.61
N GLY A 518 12.36 7.28 8.84
CA GLY A 518 11.53 8.30 8.19
C GLY A 518 10.84 9.25 9.19
N LEU A 519 11.27 9.26 10.45
CA LEU A 519 10.78 10.18 11.45
C LEU A 519 11.63 11.45 11.53
N HIS A 520 10.92 12.58 11.63
CA HIS A 520 11.54 13.80 12.08
C HIS A 520 11.88 13.71 13.58
N GLN A 521 12.92 14.41 14.03
CA GLN A 521 13.39 14.34 15.42
C GLN A 521 12.28 14.60 16.46
N ARG A 522 11.37 15.52 16.16
CA ARG A 522 10.18 15.79 16.98
C ARG A 522 9.27 14.57 17.17
N ASP A 523 9.09 13.81 16.11
CA ASP A 523 8.20 12.64 16.12
C ASP A 523 8.89 11.42 16.75
N ASN A 524 10.24 11.36 16.68
CA ASN A 524 11.05 10.32 17.33
C ASN A 524 10.89 10.34 18.87
N ILE A 525 10.84 11.53 19.48
CA ILE A 525 10.58 11.68 20.91
C ILE A 525 9.22 11.07 21.32
N ARG A 526 8.20 11.25 20.50
CA ARG A 526 6.87 10.66 20.75
C ARG A 526 6.92 9.13 20.66
N LEU A 527 7.59 8.59 19.64
CA LEU A 527 7.80 7.15 19.51
C LEU A 527 8.52 6.56 20.74
N ILE A 528 9.59 7.18 21.19
CA ILE A 528 10.33 6.75 22.40
C ILE A 528 9.41 6.70 23.62
N ASN A 529 8.56 7.71 23.81
CA ASN A 529 7.61 7.72 24.93
C ASN A 529 6.59 6.57 24.80
N SER A 530 6.06 6.31 23.63
CA SER A 530 5.13 5.19 23.38
C SER A 530 5.78 3.82 23.66
N LEU A 531 7.07 3.64 23.34
CA LEU A 531 7.82 2.42 23.67
C LEU A 531 8.04 2.26 25.17
N LYS A 532 8.28 3.38 25.88
CA LYS A 532 8.37 3.38 27.36
C LYS A 532 7.03 3.03 27.99
N GLU A 533 5.93 3.60 27.50
CA GLU A 533 4.58 3.23 27.96
C GLU A 533 4.31 1.72 27.75
N LEU A 534 4.68 1.17 26.58
CA LEU A 534 4.54 -0.27 26.30
C LEU A 534 5.36 -1.12 27.29
N ARG A 535 6.58 -0.70 27.66
CA ARG A 535 7.41 -1.33 28.69
C ARG A 535 6.74 -1.22 30.06
N ASP A 536 6.27 -0.03 30.45
CA ASP A 536 5.76 0.28 31.78
C ASP A 536 4.46 -0.48 32.12
N VAL A 537 3.73 -0.93 31.11
CA VAL A 537 2.59 -1.88 31.26
C VAL A 537 3.04 -3.28 31.68
N GLY A 538 4.35 -3.59 31.66
CA GLY A 538 4.92 -4.88 32.08
C GLY A 538 5.38 -5.75 30.91
N ASN A 539 5.81 -5.13 29.82
CA ASN A 539 6.34 -5.82 28.65
C ASN A 539 7.86 -5.64 28.53
N SER A 540 8.51 -6.56 27.86
CA SER A 540 9.89 -6.41 27.41
C SER A 540 9.92 -5.87 25.98
N VAL A 541 10.76 -4.88 25.70
CA VAL A 541 10.85 -4.26 24.38
C VAL A 541 12.30 -4.30 23.91
N ILE A 542 12.55 -5.00 22.82
CA ILE A 542 13.85 -5.04 22.13
C ILE A 542 13.71 -4.23 20.85
N VAL A 543 14.62 -3.29 20.63
CA VAL A 543 14.64 -2.44 19.44
C VAL A 543 16.01 -2.57 18.77
N VAL A 544 16.02 -2.96 17.50
CA VAL A 544 17.23 -2.87 16.65
C VAL A 544 17.29 -1.44 16.13
N GLU A 545 18.28 -0.65 16.54
CA GLU A 545 18.32 0.78 16.24
C GLU A 545 19.73 1.37 16.16
N HIS A 546 19.80 2.52 15.45
CA HIS A 546 20.99 3.32 15.28
C HIS A 546 20.81 4.78 15.76
N ASP A 547 19.60 5.15 16.13
CA ASP A 547 19.27 6.50 16.58
C ASP A 547 19.84 6.80 17.96
N GLU A 548 20.50 7.97 18.09
CA GLU A 548 21.14 8.40 19.33
C GLU A 548 20.13 8.60 20.47
N ASP A 549 18.98 9.24 20.21
CA ASP A 549 17.98 9.50 21.24
C ASP A 549 17.33 8.22 21.76
N MET A 550 17.11 7.25 20.85
CA MET A 550 16.62 5.93 21.23
C MET A 550 17.62 5.21 22.15
N MET A 551 18.93 5.23 21.81
CA MET A 551 19.97 4.66 22.66
C MET A 551 20.11 5.36 24.01
N ARG A 552 19.98 6.70 24.04
CA ARG A 552 19.99 7.49 25.28
C ARG A 552 18.79 7.19 26.18
N ALA A 553 17.66 6.85 25.60
CA ALA A 553 16.41 6.56 26.30
C ALA A 553 16.29 5.10 26.75
N ALA A 554 17.16 4.21 26.27
CA ALA A 554 17.16 2.78 26.59
C ALA A 554 17.59 2.50 28.03
N ASP A 555 16.96 1.50 28.65
CA ASP A 555 17.37 0.98 29.96
C ASP A 555 18.62 0.09 29.82
N TYR A 556 18.74 -0.60 28.70
CA TYR A 556 19.84 -1.52 28.42
C TYR A 556 20.26 -1.47 26.96
N ILE A 557 21.54 -1.63 26.66
CA ILE A 557 22.10 -1.62 25.31
C ILE A 557 22.95 -2.86 25.09
N VAL A 558 22.81 -3.48 23.92
CA VAL A 558 23.66 -4.53 23.40
C VAL A 558 24.32 -4.02 22.12
N ASP A 559 25.62 -3.78 22.13
CA ASP A 559 26.41 -3.31 20.97
C ASP A 559 27.10 -4.49 20.28
N MET A 560 26.76 -4.68 19.01
CA MET A 560 27.24 -5.78 18.18
C MET A 560 28.39 -5.33 17.28
N GLY A 561 29.46 -6.12 17.23
CA GLY A 561 30.63 -5.76 16.46
C GLY A 561 31.71 -6.86 16.44
N PRO A 562 33.00 -6.48 16.40
CA PRO A 562 33.56 -5.12 16.23
C PRO A 562 33.45 -4.57 14.81
N GLY A 563 33.23 -5.43 13.80
CA GLY A 563 33.12 -5.10 12.41
C GLY A 563 31.82 -5.63 11.78
N ALA A 564 31.80 -5.74 10.44
CA ALA A 564 30.68 -6.25 9.65
C ALA A 564 30.98 -7.65 9.08
N GLY A 565 29.94 -8.45 8.83
CA GLY A 565 30.04 -9.78 8.25
C GLY A 565 30.90 -10.72 9.09
N ARG A 566 31.97 -11.28 8.53
CA ARG A 566 32.90 -12.20 9.23
C ARG A 566 33.70 -11.54 10.37
N LEU A 567 33.86 -10.21 10.31
CA LEU A 567 34.52 -9.42 11.37
C LEU A 567 33.55 -8.95 12.46
N GLY A 568 32.26 -9.20 12.27
CA GLY A 568 31.21 -8.97 13.25
C GLY A 568 30.84 -10.21 14.02
N GLY A 569 29.63 -10.22 14.58
CA GLY A 569 29.02 -11.37 15.25
C GLY A 569 29.43 -11.56 16.69
N GLU A 570 30.06 -10.56 17.33
CA GLU A 570 30.43 -10.57 18.73
C GLU A 570 29.64 -9.50 19.50
N VAL A 571 29.45 -9.72 20.79
CA VAL A 571 28.94 -8.68 21.70
C VAL A 571 30.13 -7.87 22.18
N VAL A 572 30.21 -6.61 21.72
CA VAL A 572 31.29 -5.69 22.10
C VAL A 572 31.01 -5.01 23.43
N PHE A 573 29.73 -4.78 23.72
CA PHE A 573 29.27 -4.19 24.98
C PHE A 573 27.86 -4.65 25.30
N GLN A 574 27.57 -4.84 26.58
CA GLN A 574 26.20 -4.95 27.12
C GLN A 574 26.12 -4.26 28.48
N GLY A 575 25.07 -3.44 28.68
CA GLY A 575 24.90 -2.67 29.89
C GLY A 575 24.09 -1.39 29.71
N THR A 576 24.18 -0.47 30.63
CA THR A 576 23.47 0.82 30.56
C THR A 576 24.15 1.80 29.59
N PHE A 577 23.39 2.80 29.12
CA PHE A 577 23.95 3.88 28.28
C PHE A 577 25.15 4.58 28.94
N LYS A 578 25.09 4.84 30.27
CA LYS A 578 26.16 5.50 31.01
C LYS A 578 27.46 4.68 31.04
N ASP A 579 27.34 3.35 31.10
CA ASP A 579 28.50 2.48 31.08
C ASP A 579 29.06 2.33 29.68
N MET A 580 28.23 2.35 28.66
CA MET A 580 28.64 2.34 27.26
C MET A 580 29.58 3.53 26.96
N LEU A 581 29.27 4.72 27.41
CA LEU A 581 30.10 5.92 27.18
C LEU A 581 31.54 5.82 27.75
N LYS A 582 31.76 4.90 28.70
CA LYS A 582 33.08 4.63 29.27
C LYS A 582 33.92 3.67 28.44
N THR A 583 33.28 2.94 27.51
CA THR A 583 33.94 1.96 26.66
C THR A 583 34.60 2.61 25.43
N ASN A 584 35.39 1.83 24.71
CA ASN A 584 36.03 2.28 23.47
C ASN A 584 35.44 1.63 22.22
N SER A 585 34.17 1.14 22.30
CA SER A 585 33.48 0.63 21.13
C SER A 585 33.28 1.71 20.07
N LEU A 586 33.09 1.36 18.82
CA LEU A 586 32.91 2.33 17.74
C LEU A 586 31.68 3.21 17.99
N THR A 587 30.58 2.60 18.41
CA THR A 587 29.32 3.28 18.77
C THR A 587 29.56 4.25 19.93
N ALA A 588 30.26 3.82 20.99
CA ALA A 588 30.57 4.68 22.16
C ALA A 588 31.42 5.90 21.79
N ARG A 589 32.35 5.78 20.84
CA ARG A 589 33.15 6.93 20.37
C ARG A 589 32.29 7.99 19.69
N TYR A 590 31.27 7.61 18.92
CA TYR A 590 30.35 8.58 18.33
C TYR A 590 29.45 9.22 19.40
N LEU A 591 28.85 8.42 20.26
CA LEU A 591 27.96 8.90 21.32
C LEU A 591 28.69 9.78 22.37
N SER A 592 29.98 9.57 22.56
CA SER A 592 30.83 10.42 23.46
C SER A 592 31.40 11.65 22.77
N GLY A 593 31.18 11.85 21.48
CA GLY A 593 31.75 12.96 20.69
C GLY A 593 33.24 12.82 20.35
N LYS A 594 33.87 11.68 20.66
CA LYS A 594 35.28 11.43 20.27
C LYS A 594 35.43 11.25 18.75
N ASN A 595 34.41 10.66 18.12
CA ASN A 595 34.27 10.63 16.69
C ASN A 595 33.07 11.49 16.29
N SER A 596 33.18 12.21 15.16
CA SER A 596 32.09 12.98 14.59
C SER A 596 32.17 12.96 13.08
N ILE A 597 31.05 13.21 12.42
CA ILE A 597 31.01 13.42 10.97
C ILE A 597 31.30 14.89 10.73
N ALA A 598 32.40 15.18 10.01
CA ALA A 598 32.90 16.54 9.82
C ALA A 598 31.88 17.40 9.04
N ILE A 599 31.54 18.57 9.58
CA ILE A 599 30.72 19.57 8.90
C ILE A 599 31.63 20.34 7.95
N PRO A 600 31.27 20.56 6.66
CA PRO A 600 32.03 21.35 5.73
C PRO A 600 32.24 22.79 6.24
N ALA A 601 33.48 23.25 6.20
CA ALA A 601 33.81 24.63 6.64
C ALA A 601 33.26 25.70 5.69
N GLU A 602 33.17 25.38 4.39
CA GLU A 602 32.62 26.25 3.36
C GLU A 602 31.49 25.52 2.63
N ARG A 603 30.40 26.26 2.32
CA ARG A 603 29.27 25.75 1.54
C ARG A 603 29.46 26.12 0.06
N ARG A 604 29.14 25.17 -0.82
CA ARG A 604 29.18 25.44 -2.27
C ARG A 604 27.98 26.32 -2.64
N SER A 605 28.23 27.34 -3.46
CA SER A 605 27.18 28.21 -4.02
C SER A 605 26.53 27.63 -5.29
N GLY A 606 27.01 26.47 -5.74
CA GLY A 606 26.61 25.90 -7.02
C GLY A 606 27.32 26.51 -8.21
N ASN A 607 26.83 26.19 -9.42
CA ASN A 607 27.39 26.65 -10.69
C ASN A 607 26.69 27.88 -11.28
N GLY A 608 25.80 28.54 -10.49
CA GLY A 608 25.01 29.70 -10.91
C GLY A 608 23.78 29.35 -11.75
N LYS A 609 23.49 28.07 -12.00
CA LYS A 609 22.29 27.58 -12.68
C LYS A 609 21.34 26.94 -11.69
N HIS A 610 20.05 27.04 -11.96
CA HIS A 610 19.00 26.55 -11.09
C HIS A 610 18.01 25.65 -11.83
N LEU A 611 17.46 24.65 -11.14
CA LEU A 611 16.28 23.91 -11.54
C LEU A 611 15.11 24.41 -10.74
N ILE A 612 14.11 25.02 -11.38
CA ILE A 612 12.99 25.68 -10.71
C ILE A 612 11.68 25.03 -11.13
N LEU A 613 11.00 24.39 -10.17
CA LEU A 613 9.65 23.85 -10.32
C LEU A 613 8.65 24.84 -9.69
N LYS A 614 7.70 25.33 -10.49
CA LYS A 614 6.70 26.34 -10.06
C LYS A 614 5.32 25.71 -9.95
N GLY A 615 4.58 26.12 -8.92
CA GLY A 615 3.17 25.82 -8.81
C GLY A 615 2.82 24.36 -8.48
N ALA A 616 3.67 23.63 -7.76
CA ALA A 616 3.34 22.27 -7.36
C ALA A 616 2.20 22.27 -6.34
N HIS A 617 1.05 21.63 -6.69
CA HIS A 617 -0.17 21.64 -5.87
C HIS A 617 -0.88 20.27 -5.78
N GLY A 618 -0.13 19.18 -5.94
CA GLY A 618 -0.63 17.82 -5.76
C GLY A 618 -0.69 17.39 -4.30
N ASN A 619 -1.64 16.56 -3.94
CA ASN A 619 -1.88 16.04 -2.59
C ASN A 619 -2.06 17.18 -1.56
N ASN A 620 -1.11 17.33 -0.63
CA ASN A 620 -1.14 18.38 0.38
C ASN A 620 -0.32 19.63 0.02
N LEU A 621 0.33 19.67 -1.14
CA LEU A 621 1.16 20.81 -1.54
C LEU A 621 0.29 22.06 -1.84
N LYS A 622 0.74 23.23 -1.38
CA LYS A 622 0.03 24.50 -1.46
C LYS A 622 0.70 25.46 -2.45
N ASN A 623 0.65 25.12 -3.73
CA ASN A 623 1.21 25.94 -4.82
C ASN A 623 2.71 26.27 -4.60
N VAL A 624 3.51 25.24 -4.36
CA VAL A 624 4.90 25.37 -3.94
C VAL A 624 5.82 25.67 -5.13
N THR A 625 6.74 26.63 -4.95
CA THR A 625 7.87 26.83 -5.85
C THR A 625 9.14 26.26 -5.23
N LEU A 626 9.74 25.28 -5.92
CA LEU A 626 10.98 24.63 -5.51
C LEU A 626 12.13 25.14 -6.36
N ASP A 627 13.14 25.73 -5.74
CA ASP A 627 14.35 26.23 -6.37
C ASP A 627 15.58 25.43 -5.90
N ILE A 628 16.24 24.76 -6.83
CA ILE A 628 17.41 23.91 -6.56
C ILE A 628 18.63 24.44 -7.28
N PRO A 629 19.65 24.94 -6.53
CA PRO A 629 20.93 25.33 -7.12
C PRO A 629 21.67 24.10 -7.65
N LEU A 630 22.08 24.11 -8.93
CA LEU A 630 22.80 23.00 -9.55
C LEU A 630 24.29 22.98 -9.13
N GLY A 631 24.84 21.76 -9.04
CA GLY A 631 26.23 21.55 -8.58
C GLY A 631 26.37 21.59 -7.06
N THR A 632 25.28 21.33 -6.32
CA THR A 632 25.23 21.33 -4.85
C THR A 632 24.71 20.01 -4.30
N LEU A 633 24.98 19.79 -3.00
CA LEU A 633 24.25 18.83 -2.17
C LEU A 633 23.05 19.55 -1.55
N THR A 634 21.86 19.33 -2.11
CA THR A 634 20.61 19.90 -1.62
C THR A 634 19.85 18.86 -0.79
N CYS A 635 19.54 19.16 0.48
CA CYS A 635 18.72 18.32 1.32
C CYS A 635 17.29 18.85 1.43
N ILE A 636 16.31 17.94 1.37
CA ILE A 636 14.90 18.22 1.57
C ILE A 636 14.49 17.66 2.93
N ALA A 637 14.29 18.56 3.90
CA ALA A 637 13.90 18.25 5.26
C ALA A 637 12.41 18.56 5.53
N GLY A 638 11.95 18.27 6.72
CA GLY A 638 10.61 18.58 7.20
C GLY A 638 9.97 17.44 7.98
N VAL A 639 8.89 17.73 8.68
CA VAL A 639 8.18 16.73 9.49
C VAL A 639 7.62 15.59 8.60
N SER A 640 7.37 14.42 9.21
CA SER A 640 6.73 13.31 8.49
C SER A 640 5.35 13.75 7.99
N GLY A 641 5.03 13.44 6.71
CA GLY A 641 3.77 13.87 6.09
C GLY A 641 3.69 15.34 5.66
N SER A 642 4.80 16.12 5.71
CA SER A 642 4.82 17.54 5.26
C SER A 642 4.70 17.74 3.74
N GLY A 643 4.85 16.69 2.93
CA GLY A 643 4.74 16.76 1.48
C GLY A 643 6.05 16.55 0.71
N LYS A 644 7.17 16.19 1.37
CA LYS A 644 8.47 15.92 0.73
C LYS A 644 8.38 14.96 -0.45
N SER A 645 7.80 13.78 -0.21
CA SER A 645 7.65 12.75 -1.24
C SER A 645 6.66 13.16 -2.34
N SER A 646 5.62 13.94 -2.03
CA SER A 646 4.72 14.51 -3.05
C SER A 646 5.47 15.49 -3.96
N LEU A 647 6.33 16.35 -3.41
CA LEU A 647 7.08 17.34 -4.15
C LEU A 647 8.16 16.70 -5.03
N ILE A 648 8.98 15.82 -4.45
CA ILE A 648 10.14 15.24 -5.16
C ILE A 648 9.73 13.98 -5.94
N ASN A 649 9.19 12.95 -5.27
CA ASN A 649 8.90 11.66 -5.88
C ASN A 649 7.62 11.68 -6.73
N GLY A 650 6.61 12.46 -6.32
CA GLY A 650 5.32 12.56 -7.00
C GLY A 650 5.27 13.62 -8.10
N THR A 651 6.10 14.68 -8.03
CA THR A 651 6.06 15.78 -8.99
C THR A 651 7.37 15.88 -9.78
N LEU A 652 8.48 16.25 -9.14
CA LEU A 652 9.75 16.52 -9.82
C LEU A 652 10.32 15.30 -10.57
N ARG A 653 10.39 14.14 -9.90
CA ARG A 653 10.95 12.92 -10.49
C ARG A 653 10.18 12.46 -11.74
N PRO A 654 8.83 12.36 -11.74
CA PRO A 654 8.07 11.96 -12.93
C PRO A 654 8.25 12.94 -14.10
N ILE A 655 8.29 14.26 -13.86
CA ILE A 655 8.57 15.26 -14.91
C ILE A 655 9.92 14.96 -15.59
N LEU A 656 10.98 14.79 -14.81
CA LEU A 656 12.32 14.58 -15.32
C LEU A 656 12.48 13.20 -16.00
N THR A 657 11.89 12.14 -15.41
CA THR A 657 11.93 10.81 -16.02
C THR A 657 11.13 10.73 -17.33
N ARG A 658 10.03 11.50 -17.42
CA ARG A 658 9.28 11.65 -18.68
C ARG A 658 10.12 12.37 -19.74
N HIS A 659 10.84 13.41 -19.37
CA HIS A 659 11.71 14.17 -20.28
C HIS A 659 12.88 13.32 -20.80
N PHE A 660 13.66 12.69 -19.90
CA PHE A 660 14.90 11.98 -20.27
C PHE A 660 14.67 10.55 -20.76
N TYR A 661 13.67 9.83 -20.21
CA TYR A 661 13.49 8.39 -20.43
C TYR A 661 12.13 8.02 -21.03
N ARG A 662 11.30 9.00 -21.38
CA ARG A 662 9.95 8.80 -21.92
C ARG A 662 9.10 7.91 -20.98
N SER A 663 9.26 8.08 -19.66
CA SER A 663 8.47 7.38 -18.66
C SER A 663 6.98 7.72 -18.85
N LYS A 664 6.11 6.73 -18.61
CA LYS A 664 4.65 6.90 -18.64
C LYS A 664 4.07 7.36 -17.28
N GLU A 665 4.92 7.58 -16.28
CA GLU A 665 4.49 8.02 -14.96
C GLU A 665 3.99 9.46 -15.03
N GLU A 666 2.73 9.70 -14.62
CA GLU A 666 2.15 11.04 -14.61
C GLU A 666 2.63 11.81 -13.37
N PRO A 667 3.13 13.04 -13.53
CA PRO A 667 3.45 13.92 -12.41
C PRO A 667 2.18 14.40 -11.70
N LEU A 668 2.29 14.68 -10.41
CA LEU A 668 1.27 15.43 -9.71
C LEU A 668 1.15 16.84 -10.32
N PRO A 669 0.01 17.52 -10.19
CA PRO A 669 -0.24 18.82 -10.82
C PRO A 669 0.79 19.89 -10.44
N TYR A 670 1.27 20.64 -11.44
CA TYR A 670 2.22 21.75 -11.34
C TYR A 670 2.01 22.73 -12.51
N ASP A 671 2.56 23.95 -12.42
CA ASP A 671 2.40 24.97 -13.45
C ASP A 671 3.51 24.88 -14.51
N SER A 672 4.78 24.95 -14.11
CA SER A 672 5.92 24.94 -15.04
C SER A 672 7.22 24.46 -14.38
N ILE A 673 8.18 24.09 -15.20
CA ILE A 673 9.55 23.77 -14.76
C ILE A 673 10.56 24.43 -15.67
N GLU A 674 11.62 24.99 -15.11
CA GLU A 674 12.70 25.70 -15.81
C GLU A 674 14.06 25.08 -15.43
N GLY A 675 15.05 25.14 -16.33
CA GLY A 675 16.42 24.68 -16.05
C GLY A 675 16.70 23.21 -16.34
N ILE A 676 15.78 22.48 -16.98
CA ILE A 676 15.97 21.07 -17.37
C ILE A 676 17.14 20.94 -18.37
N GLU A 677 17.34 21.93 -19.22
CA GLU A 677 18.38 21.96 -20.24
C GLU A 677 19.80 21.95 -19.69
N TYR A 678 19.99 22.22 -18.40
CA TYR A 678 21.29 22.14 -17.73
C TYR A 678 21.61 20.75 -17.16
N ILE A 679 20.69 19.81 -17.28
CA ILE A 679 20.81 18.43 -16.81
C ILE A 679 20.82 17.49 -18.02
N ASP A 680 21.69 16.51 -18.02
CA ASP A 680 21.79 15.52 -19.10
C ASP A 680 21.19 14.14 -18.70
N LYS A 681 21.10 13.87 -17.42
CA LYS A 681 20.62 12.58 -16.90
C LYS A 681 20.07 12.71 -15.49
N ILE A 682 19.06 11.91 -15.18
CA ILE A 682 18.57 11.71 -13.81
C ILE A 682 18.87 10.29 -13.33
N VAL A 683 19.27 10.16 -12.06
CA VAL A 683 19.46 8.89 -11.37
C VAL A 683 18.65 8.91 -10.08
N THR A 684 17.70 7.98 -9.94
CA THR A 684 16.89 7.84 -8.73
C THR A 684 17.33 6.62 -7.94
N VAL A 685 17.55 6.82 -6.64
CA VAL A 685 17.95 5.77 -5.70
C VAL A 685 16.91 5.69 -4.58
N ASP A 686 16.00 4.73 -4.70
CA ASP A 686 14.92 4.47 -3.77
C ASP A 686 15.17 3.20 -2.92
N GLN A 687 14.33 2.96 -1.93
CA GLN A 687 14.43 1.82 -1.02
C GLN A 687 13.88 0.50 -1.62
N GLU A 688 13.41 0.50 -2.88
CA GLU A 688 12.93 -0.73 -3.49
C GLU A 688 14.05 -1.77 -3.63
N PRO A 689 13.75 -3.06 -3.43
CA PRO A 689 14.72 -4.13 -3.64
C PRO A 689 15.30 -4.12 -5.06
N ILE A 690 16.59 -4.51 -5.22
CA ILE A 690 17.24 -4.65 -6.53
C ILE A 690 16.62 -5.76 -7.42
N GLY A 691 15.63 -6.46 -6.90
CA GLY A 691 14.82 -7.45 -7.59
C GLY A 691 13.91 -8.21 -6.63
N ARG A 692 12.87 -8.84 -7.17
CA ARG A 692 11.80 -9.49 -6.38
C ARG A 692 11.96 -11.00 -6.25
N THR A 693 13.03 -11.58 -6.79
CA THR A 693 13.24 -13.02 -6.80
C THR A 693 14.58 -13.41 -6.17
N PRO A 694 14.74 -14.62 -5.62
CA PRO A 694 16.03 -15.10 -5.10
C PRO A 694 17.16 -15.14 -6.14
N ARG A 695 16.86 -15.02 -7.43
CA ARG A 695 17.86 -14.96 -8.52
C ARG A 695 18.50 -13.58 -8.68
N SER A 696 17.83 -12.53 -8.22
CA SER A 696 18.41 -11.19 -8.20
C SER A 696 19.42 -11.09 -7.07
N ASN A 697 20.61 -10.57 -7.35
CA ASN A 697 21.70 -10.42 -6.39
C ASN A 697 22.63 -9.27 -6.80
N PRO A 698 23.58 -8.85 -5.96
CA PRO A 698 24.49 -7.73 -6.25
C PRO A 698 25.22 -7.87 -7.59
N VAL A 699 25.75 -9.03 -7.94
CA VAL A 699 26.52 -9.20 -9.19
C VAL A 699 25.66 -9.20 -10.44
N THR A 700 24.41 -9.64 -10.37
CA THR A 700 23.48 -9.55 -11.51
C THR A 700 23.04 -8.13 -11.75
N TYR A 701 22.80 -7.36 -10.70
CA TYR A 701 22.38 -5.97 -10.80
C TYR A 701 23.49 -5.05 -11.34
N THR A 702 24.71 -5.22 -10.82
CA THR A 702 25.90 -4.44 -11.27
C THR A 702 26.46 -4.87 -12.62
N GLY A 703 25.96 -5.98 -13.17
CA GLY A 703 26.45 -6.54 -14.44
C GLY A 703 27.77 -7.33 -14.34
N ILE A 704 28.39 -7.42 -13.16
CA ILE A 704 29.63 -8.18 -12.92
C ILE A 704 29.44 -9.68 -13.27
N PHE A 705 28.22 -10.20 -13.11
CA PHE A 705 27.93 -11.60 -13.40
C PHE A 705 28.18 -11.98 -14.86
N ASN A 706 28.00 -11.07 -15.80
CA ASN A 706 28.30 -11.33 -17.21
C ASN A 706 29.79 -11.53 -17.41
N ASP A 707 30.60 -10.70 -16.74
CA ASP A 707 32.07 -10.77 -16.81
C ASP A 707 32.55 -12.08 -16.17
N ILE A 708 32.01 -12.49 -15.01
CA ILE A 708 32.30 -13.78 -14.35
C ILE A 708 31.96 -14.95 -15.27
N ARG A 709 30.79 -14.99 -15.89
CA ARG A 709 30.38 -16.06 -16.80
C ARG A 709 31.32 -16.18 -18.01
N THR A 710 31.74 -15.05 -18.57
CA THR A 710 32.67 -14.99 -19.69
C THR A 710 34.04 -15.50 -19.28
N LEU A 711 34.53 -15.13 -18.09
CA LEU A 711 35.78 -15.63 -17.53
C LEU A 711 35.75 -17.17 -17.41
N PHE A 712 34.72 -17.71 -16.77
CA PHE A 712 34.60 -19.16 -16.59
C PHE A 712 34.49 -19.95 -17.89
N ALA A 713 33.76 -19.39 -18.90
CA ALA A 713 33.67 -19.99 -20.23
C ALA A 713 35.00 -19.93 -21.01
N GLY A 714 35.88 -18.97 -20.68
CA GLY A 714 37.22 -18.84 -21.27
C GLY A 714 38.28 -19.84 -20.73
N LEU A 715 37.98 -20.52 -19.62
CA LEU A 715 38.92 -21.46 -18.99
C LEU A 715 39.16 -22.68 -19.87
N PRO A 716 40.38 -23.27 -19.83
CA PRO A 716 40.73 -24.44 -20.63
C PRO A 716 39.75 -25.60 -20.46
N GLU A 717 39.35 -25.92 -19.22
CA GLU A 717 38.44 -27.01 -18.91
C GLU A 717 37.03 -26.79 -19.49
N ALA A 718 36.52 -25.54 -19.43
CA ALA A 718 35.24 -25.16 -20.02
C ALA A 718 35.28 -25.28 -21.55
N LYS A 719 36.40 -24.85 -22.19
CA LYS A 719 36.59 -24.94 -23.64
C LYS A 719 36.62 -26.38 -24.11
N ILE A 720 37.36 -27.27 -23.40
CA ILE A 720 37.41 -28.72 -23.70
C ILE A 720 36.02 -29.34 -23.67
N ARG A 721 35.18 -28.94 -22.70
CA ARG A 721 33.80 -29.42 -22.56
C ARG A 721 32.79 -28.70 -23.47
N GLY A 722 33.22 -27.72 -24.25
CA GLY A 722 32.33 -26.90 -25.13
C GLY A 722 31.35 -26.01 -24.36
N TYR A 723 31.70 -25.62 -23.12
CA TYR A 723 30.84 -24.83 -22.28
C TYR A 723 30.87 -23.35 -22.69
N LYS A 724 29.69 -22.82 -23.05
CA LYS A 724 29.47 -21.38 -23.39
C LYS A 724 29.10 -20.58 -22.13
N PRO A 725 29.15 -19.25 -22.14
CA PRO A 725 28.77 -18.40 -20.98
C PRO A 725 27.36 -18.70 -20.43
N GLY A 726 26.42 -19.20 -21.26
CA GLY A 726 25.10 -19.63 -20.83
C GLY A 726 25.10 -20.81 -19.84
N ARG A 727 26.11 -21.72 -19.91
CA ARG A 727 26.27 -22.82 -18.98
C ARG A 727 26.50 -22.35 -17.55
N PHE A 728 27.17 -21.23 -17.37
CA PHE A 728 27.48 -20.62 -16.09
C PHE A 728 26.40 -19.65 -15.61
N SER A 729 25.21 -19.64 -16.25
CA SER A 729 24.04 -18.88 -15.80
C SER A 729 23.09 -19.76 -14.99
N PHE A 730 22.77 -19.33 -13.78
CA PHE A 730 21.72 -19.98 -12.98
C PHE A 730 20.30 -19.67 -13.49
N ASN A 731 20.14 -18.73 -14.46
CA ASN A 731 18.85 -18.42 -15.10
C ASN A 731 18.57 -19.30 -16.33
N ALA A 732 19.62 -19.85 -16.96
CA ALA A 732 19.49 -20.64 -18.18
C ALA A 732 19.52 -22.17 -17.88
N LYS A 733 18.77 -22.94 -18.65
CA LYS A 733 18.84 -24.42 -18.60
C LYS A 733 20.22 -24.91 -18.99
N GLY A 734 20.61 -26.08 -18.49
CA GLY A 734 21.83 -26.78 -18.85
C GLY A 734 22.92 -26.74 -17.78
N GLY A 735 23.17 -25.61 -17.10
CA GLY A 735 24.18 -25.52 -16.04
C GLY A 735 23.60 -25.31 -14.64
N ARG A 736 22.36 -24.91 -14.53
CA ARG A 736 21.68 -24.70 -13.26
C ARG A 736 21.19 -26.02 -12.64
N CYS A 737 20.99 -26.01 -11.33
CA CYS A 737 20.24 -27.07 -10.67
C CYS A 737 18.77 -27.03 -11.13
N GLU A 738 18.28 -28.11 -11.74
CA GLU A 738 16.89 -28.13 -12.27
C GLU A 738 15.85 -28.32 -11.14
N VAL A 739 16.22 -28.89 -9.99
CA VAL A 739 15.30 -29.06 -8.84
C VAL A 739 14.84 -27.73 -8.27
N CYS A 740 15.76 -26.77 -8.07
CA CYS A 740 15.43 -25.42 -7.63
C CYS A 740 15.38 -24.40 -8.79
N ALA A 741 15.52 -24.85 -10.02
CA ALA A 741 15.57 -24.02 -11.23
C ALA A 741 16.58 -22.85 -11.12
N GLY A 742 17.70 -23.04 -10.39
CA GLY A 742 18.74 -22.03 -10.16
C GLY A 742 18.46 -21.04 -9.03
N ASN A 743 17.37 -21.18 -8.28
CA ASN A 743 17.07 -20.32 -7.14
C ASN A 743 18.03 -20.55 -5.95
N GLY A 744 18.57 -21.76 -5.80
CA GLY A 744 19.34 -22.21 -4.64
C GLY A 744 18.47 -22.55 -3.44
N MET A 745 17.22 -22.11 -3.44
CA MET A 745 16.23 -22.31 -2.38
C MET A 745 14.93 -22.86 -2.97
N LYS A 746 14.15 -23.58 -2.17
CA LYS A 746 12.76 -23.96 -2.45
C LYS A 746 11.84 -23.04 -1.67
N LYS A 747 10.83 -22.52 -2.31
CA LYS A 747 9.76 -21.75 -1.67
C LYS A 747 8.72 -22.73 -1.14
N ILE A 748 8.41 -22.64 0.13
CA ILE A 748 7.30 -23.34 0.77
C ILE A 748 6.22 -22.28 0.98
N GLU A 749 5.13 -22.40 0.23
CA GLU A 749 3.98 -21.49 0.34
C GLU A 749 3.13 -21.87 1.55
N MET A 750 2.93 -20.92 2.43
CA MET A 750 2.08 -21.08 3.62
C MET A 750 0.82 -20.24 3.47
N ASN A 751 -0.36 -20.87 3.49
CA ASN A 751 -1.65 -20.20 3.19
C ASN A 751 -1.99 -19.03 4.11
N PHE A 752 -1.47 -18.99 5.35
CA PHE A 752 -1.81 -17.95 6.34
C PHE A 752 -0.58 -17.30 6.99
N LEU A 753 0.63 -17.71 6.63
CA LEU A 753 1.91 -17.21 7.14
C LEU A 753 2.78 -16.74 5.98
N PRO A 754 3.82 -15.92 6.22
CA PRO A 754 4.80 -15.58 5.19
C PRO A 754 5.45 -16.83 4.59
N ASP A 755 5.73 -16.78 3.29
CA ASP A 755 6.41 -17.86 2.58
C ASP A 755 7.79 -18.14 3.19
N VAL A 756 8.14 -19.42 3.38
CA VAL A 756 9.43 -19.85 3.91
C VAL A 756 10.31 -20.33 2.77
N TYR A 757 11.57 -19.91 2.79
CA TYR A 757 12.59 -20.32 1.82
C TYR A 757 13.61 -21.24 2.49
N VAL A 758 13.69 -22.49 2.04
CA VAL A 758 14.67 -23.48 2.53
C VAL A 758 15.73 -23.79 1.49
N PRO A 759 17.00 -24.05 1.88
CA PRO A 759 18.05 -24.43 0.94
C PRO A 759 17.65 -25.65 0.11
N CYS A 760 18.00 -25.66 -1.15
CA CYS A 760 17.73 -26.80 -2.04
C CYS A 760 18.64 -27.96 -1.68
N GLU A 761 18.10 -29.07 -1.24
CA GLU A 761 18.85 -30.29 -0.86
C GLU A 761 19.71 -30.83 -2.01
N ALA A 762 19.20 -30.83 -3.25
CA ALA A 762 19.90 -31.37 -4.41
C ALA A 762 21.19 -30.61 -4.76
N CYS A 763 21.28 -29.31 -4.54
CA CYS A 763 22.47 -28.52 -4.83
C CYS A 763 23.12 -27.90 -3.58
N GLY A 764 22.58 -28.15 -2.38
CA GLY A 764 23.08 -27.56 -1.14
C GLY A 764 23.16 -26.04 -1.19
N GLY A 765 22.16 -25.37 -1.81
CA GLY A 765 22.14 -23.91 -1.98
C GLY A 765 23.02 -23.37 -3.13
N LYS A 766 23.83 -24.18 -3.79
CA LYS A 766 24.85 -23.74 -4.77
C LYS A 766 24.30 -23.30 -6.13
N ARG A 767 23.01 -23.47 -6.42
CA ARG A 767 22.32 -23.04 -7.65
C ARG A 767 22.66 -23.79 -8.94
N TYR A 768 23.80 -24.49 -9.01
CA TYR A 768 24.31 -25.18 -10.20
C TYR A 768 24.27 -26.68 -10.06
N ASN A 769 24.35 -27.37 -11.19
CA ASN A 769 24.59 -28.81 -11.21
C ASN A 769 26.06 -29.12 -10.96
N ARG A 770 26.35 -30.41 -10.61
CA ARG A 770 27.70 -30.87 -10.22
C ARG A 770 28.73 -30.61 -11.31
N GLU A 771 28.40 -30.87 -12.57
CA GLU A 771 29.30 -30.75 -13.70
C GLU A 771 29.80 -29.32 -13.93
N THR A 772 28.91 -28.33 -13.75
CA THR A 772 29.27 -26.91 -13.88
C THR A 772 30.18 -26.46 -12.74
N LEU A 773 30.04 -27.05 -11.54
CA LEU A 773 30.82 -26.72 -10.36
C LEU A 773 32.26 -27.33 -10.41
N GLU A 774 32.51 -28.28 -11.32
CA GLU A 774 33.85 -28.87 -11.52
C GLU A 774 34.81 -27.85 -12.18
N VAL A 775 34.33 -26.96 -13.01
CA VAL A 775 35.14 -25.89 -13.63
C VAL A 775 35.57 -24.88 -12.57
N ARG A 776 36.88 -24.70 -12.41
CA ARG A 776 37.47 -23.89 -11.35
C ARG A 776 38.42 -22.82 -11.88
N PHE A 777 38.34 -21.62 -11.32
CA PHE A 777 39.31 -20.54 -11.50
C PHE A 777 40.02 -20.26 -10.17
N LYS A 778 41.35 -20.26 -10.16
CA LYS A 778 42.14 -20.17 -8.93
C LYS A 778 41.64 -21.14 -7.82
N GLY A 779 41.22 -22.34 -8.18
CA GLY A 779 40.71 -23.37 -7.25
C GLY A 779 39.27 -23.20 -6.80
N LYS A 780 38.57 -22.15 -7.21
CA LYS A 780 37.17 -21.81 -6.84
C LYS A 780 36.20 -22.10 -7.97
N SER A 781 35.07 -22.75 -7.67
CA SER A 781 33.95 -22.87 -8.60
C SER A 781 33.17 -21.58 -8.72
N ILE A 782 32.27 -21.46 -9.70
CA ILE A 782 31.42 -20.27 -9.84
C ILE A 782 30.52 -20.07 -8.62
N ALA A 783 30.07 -21.15 -7.95
CA ALA A 783 29.27 -21.02 -6.72
C ALA A 783 30.15 -20.49 -5.56
N ASP A 784 31.39 -20.92 -5.44
CA ASP A 784 32.33 -20.41 -4.43
C ASP A 784 32.62 -18.94 -4.64
N VAL A 785 32.70 -18.47 -5.90
CA VAL A 785 32.87 -17.06 -6.24
C VAL A 785 31.62 -16.26 -5.85
N LEU A 786 30.43 -16.78 -6.09
CA LEU A 786 29.19 -16.11 -5.68
C LEU A 786 29.03 -16.06 -4.15
N ASP A 787 29.64 -16.98 -3.42
CA ASP A 787 29.63 -16.98 -1.95
C ASP A 787 30.70 -16.09 -1.31
N MET A 788 31.65 -15.57 -2.09
CA MET A 788 32.62 -14.57 -1.62
C MET A 788 31.94 -13.28 -1.22
N THR A 789 32.46 -12.65 -0.16
CA THR A 789 32.14 -11.25 0.15
C THR A 789 32.78 -10.32 -0.91
N ILE A 790 32.26 -9.10 -1.04
CA ILE A 790 32.83 -8.11 -1.96
C ILE A 790 34.30 -7.84 -1.63
N ASN A 791 34.68 -7.77 -0.33
CA ASN A 791 36.09 -7.61 0.07
C ASN A 791 36.96 -8.77 -0.45
N GLN A 792 36.51 -10.01 -0.26
CA GLN A 792 37.25 -11.18 -0.76
C GLN A 792 37.32 -11.20 -2.28
N ALA A 793 36.27 -10.74 -2.96
CA ALA A 793 36.25 -10.68 -4.42
C ALA A 793 37.20 -9.62 -4.98
N VAL A 794 37.35 -8.47 -4.31
CA VAL A 794 38.35 -7.45 -4.68
C VAL A 794 39.76 -8.05 -4.66
N GLU A 795 40.12 -8.78 -3.58
CA GLU A 795 41.40 -9.46 -3.47
C GLU A 795 41.56 -10.60 -4.50
N PHE A 796 40.50 -11.40 -4.69
CA PHE A 796 40.54 -12.55 -5.61
C PHE A 796 40.73 -12.14 -7.07
N PHE A 797 40.13 -11.01 -7.48
CA PHE A 797 40.20 -10.47 -8.84
C PHE A 797 41.22 -9.32 -9.00
N GLU A 798 42.15 -9.10 -8.06
CA GLU A 798 43.11 -7.97 -8.02
C GLU A 798 43.81 -7.69 -9.36
N ASN A 799 44.13 -8.73 -10.13
CA ASN A 799 44.83 -8.62 -11.43
C ASN A 799 43.85 -8.46 -12.62
N MET A 800 42.57 -8.13 -12.38
CA MET A 800 41.52 -7.97 -13.40
C MET A 800 40.84 -6.60 -13.27
N PRO A 801 41.37 -5.53 -13.93
CA PRO A 801 40.91 -4.15 -13.73
C PRO A 801 39.39 -3.94 -13.93
N THR A 802 38.80 -4.65 -14.89
CA THR A 802 37.35 -4.53 -15.19
C THR A 802 36.46 -5.03 -14.03
N PHE A 803 36.90 -6.05 -13.28
CA PHE A 803 36.23 -6.54 -12.09
C PHE A 803 36.47 -5.60 -10.90
N VAL A 804 37.77 -5.27 -10.69
CA VAL A 804 38.19 -4.46 -9.54
C VAL A 804 37.47 -3.14 -9.51
N HIS A 805 37.37 -2.44 -10.63
CA HIS A 805 36.67 -1.16 -10.68
C HIS A 805 35.23 -1.22 -10.19
N LYS A 806 34.44 -2.19 -10.65
CA LYS A 806 33.04 -2.36 -10.22
C LYS A 806 32.93 -2.85 -8.77
N LEU A 807 33.82 -3.75 -8.34
CA LEU A 807 33.83 -4.27 -6.97
C LEU A 807 34.29 -3.20 -5.98
N GLN A 808 35.25 -2.36 -6.37
CA GLN A 808 35.74 -1.26 -5.56
C GLN A 808 34.63 -0.23 -5.28
N THR A 809 33.78 0.09 -6.27
CA THR A 809 32.64 1.00 -6.03
C THR A 809 31.63 0.43 -5.04
N LEU A 810 31.43 -0.89 -5.01
CA LEU A 810 30.60 -1.56 -4.00
C LEU A 810 31.27 -1.52 -2.61
N GLN A 811 32.57 -1.62 -2.53
CA GLN A 811 33.34 -1.50 -1.31
C GLN A 811 33.34 -0.04 -0.80
N ASP A 812 33.51 0.94 -1.69
CA ASP A 812 33.50 2.38 -1.40
C ASP A 812 32.18 2.86 -0.76
N VAL A 813 31.03 2.21 -1.07
CA VAL A 813 29.74 2.50 -0.44
C VAL A 813 29.51 1.69 0.85
N GLY A 814 30.53 1.02 1.39
CA GLY A 814 30.44 0.28 2.65
C GLY A 814 29.78 -1.10 2.56
N LEU A 815 29.71 -1.72 1.37
CA LEU A 815 29.09 -3.06 1.18
C LEU A 815 30.10 -4.20 1.15
N GLY A 816 31.33 -3.98 1.60
CA GLY A 816 32.41 -4.98 1.54
C GLY A 816 32.08 -6.32 2.17
N TYR A 817 31.17 -6.38 3.13
CA TYR A 817 30.73 -7.57 3.85
C TYR A 817 29.66 -8.39 3.12
N VAL A 818 28.95 -7.79 2.15
CA VAL A 818 27.86 -8.44 1.40
C VAL A 818 28.43 -9.48 0.46
N LYS A 819 27.78 -10.66 0.36
CA LYS A 819 28.17 -11.71 -0.58
C LYS A 819 27.75 -11.37 -2.01
N LEU A 820 28.59 -11.68 -3.00
CA LEU A 820 28.32 -11.41 -4.41
C LEU A 820 26.98 -12.02 -4.89
N GLY A 821 26.67 -13.23 -4.48
CA GLY A 821 25.45 -13.98 -4.83
C GLY A 821 24.33 -13.86 -3.80
N GLN A 822 24.39 -12.94 -2.82
CA GLN A 822 23.36 -12.76 -1.81
C GLN A 822 22.02 -12.42 -2.46
N SER A 823 20.97 -13.15 -2.09
CA SER A 823 19.63 -12.91 -2.64
C SER A 823 19.13 -11.50 -2.32
N SER A 824 18.49 -10.83 -3.29
CA SER A 824 17.85 -9.53 -3.05
C SER A 824 16.78 -9.56 -1.97
N THR A 825 16.16 -10.70 -1.72
CA THR A 825 15.14 -10.88 -0.68
C THR A 825 15.71 -10.85 0.74
N THR A 826 17.02 -11.07 0.90
CA THR A 826 17.73 -11.02 2.19
C THR A 826 18.50 -9.73 2.42
N LEU A 827 18.54 -8.84 1.44
CA LEU A 827 19.15 -7.52 1.58
C LEU A 827 18.21 -6.56 2.30
N SER A 828 18.78 -5.70 3.13
CA SER A 828 18.05 -4.56 3.72
C SER A 828 17.74 -3.50 2.66
N GLY A 829 16.80 -2.59 2.96
CA GLY A 829 16.48 -1.45 2.10
C GLY A 829 17.73 -0.59 1.82
N GLY A 830 18.50 -0.26 2.84
CA GLY A 830 19.73 0.53 2.72
C GLY A 830 20.84 -0.18 1.94
N GLU A 831 21.00 -1.51 2.08
CA GLU A 831 21.95 -2.27 1.26
C GLU A 831 21.54 -2.24 -0.21
N SER A 832 20.26 -2.40 -0.52
CA SER A 832 19.72 -2.31 -1.88
C SER A 832 19.96 -0.92 -2.51
N GLN A 833 19.74 0.17 -1.76
CA GLN A 833 20.03 1.53 -2.19
C GLN A 833 21.53 1.73 -2.50
N ARG A 834 22.41 1.27 -1.60
CA ARG A 834 23.86 1.39 -1.80
C ARG A 834 24.36 0.59 -3.01
N ILE A 835 23.76 -0.59 -3.32
CA ILE A 835 24.07 -1.34 -4.54
C ILE A 835 23.65 -0.53 -5.79
N LYS A 836 22.46 0.11 -5.76
CA LYS A 836 22.00 0.98 -6.85
C LYS A 836 22.97 2.15 -7.05
N LEU A 837 23.34 2.82 -5.96
CA LEU A 837 24.28 3.94 -5.99
C LEU A 837 25.66 3.50 -6.54
N ALA A 838 26.23 2.39 -6.05
CA ALA A 838 27.50 1.87 -6.54
C ALA A 838 27.45 1.54 -8.04
N THR A 839 26.33 1.01 -8.52
CA THR A 839 26.16 0.70 -9.94
C THR A 839 26.21 1.95 -10.83
N GLU A 840 25.64 3.05 -10.36
CA GLU A 840 25.69 4.33 -11.09
C GLU A 840 27.08 4.98 -10.99
N LEU A 841 27.73 4.89 -9.82
CA LEU A 841 29.09 5.35 -9.61
C LEU A 841 30.13 4.65 -10.50
N ALA A 842 29.90 3.37 -10.84
CA ALA A 842 30.77 2.61 -11.74
C ALA A 842 30.62 3.03 -13.22
N LYS A 843 29.60 3.83 -13.57
CA LYS A 843 29.40 4.35 -14.92
C LYS A 843 30.24 5.63 -15.15
N ARG A 844 30.48 5.94 -16.43
CA ARG A 844 31.18 7.18 -16.80
C ARG A 844 30.32 8.39 -16.41
N ASP A 845 30.94 9.34 -15.73
CA ASP A 845 30.31 10.55 -15.22
C ASP A 845 30.39 11.68 -16.26
N THR A 846 29.34 12.47 -16.41
CA THR A 846 29.26 13.63 -17.32
C THR A 846 29.45 14.97 -16.62
N GLY A 847 29.29 15.00 -15.27
CA GLY A 847 29.33 16.22 -14.47
C GLY A 847 28.04 17.05 -14.48
N HIS A 848 26.99 16.61 -15.16
CA HIS A 848 25.70 17.29 -15.25
C HIS A 848 24.51 16.36 -14.87
N THR A 849 24.80 15.30 -14.12
CA THR A 849 23.79 14.33 -13.68
C THR A 849 23.09 14.81 -12.41
N LEU A 850 21.77 14.68 -12.38
CA LEU A 850 20.96 14.91 -11.18
C LEU A 850 20.69 13.58 -10.47
N TYR A 851 21.16 13.46 -9.23
CA TYR A 851 20.88 12.32 -8.35
C TYR A 851 19.77 12.68 -7.38
N ILE A 852 18.76 11.81 -7.26
CA ILE A 852 17.69 11.90 -6.25
C ILE A 852 17.77 10.67 -5.35
N LEU A 853 18.01 10.87 -4.06
CA LEU A 853 18.09 9.82 -3.04
C LEU A 853 16.97 10.02 -2.01
N ASP A 854 16.26 8.94 -1.71
CA ASP A 854 15.17 8.95 -0.74
C ASP A 854 15.57 8.18 0.51
N GLU A 855 15.77 8.92 1.62
CA GLU A 855 16.20 8.42 2.94
C GLU A 855 17.38 7.43 2.87
N PRO A 856 18.53 7.82 2.29
CA PRO A 856 19.64 6.89 2.05
C PRO A 856 20.37 6.45 3.33
N THR A 857 20.10 7.04 4.47
CA THR A 857 20.72 6.67 5.77
C THR A 857 19.94 5.60 6.53
N THR A 858 18.85 5.09 5.97
CA THR A 858 18.04 4.04 6.58
C THR A 858 18.89 2.82 6.93
N GLY A 859 18.85 2.41 8.21
CA GLY A 859 19.58 1.24 8.71
C GLY A 859 21.09 1.40 8.78
N LEU A 860 21.60 2.63 8.75
CA LEU A 860 23.02 2.92 8.78
C LEU A 860 23.51 3.35 10.16
N HIS A 861 24.61 2.74 10.60
CA HIS A 861 25.37 3.21 11.73
C HIS A 861 26.13 4.52 11.38
N PHE A 862 26.51 5.33 12.35
CA PHE A 862 27.24 6.60 12.16
C PHE A 862 28.47 6.48 11.22
N GLU A 863 29.26 5.41 11.34
CA GLU A 863 30.40 5.16 10.44
C GLU A 863 29.96 4.91 9.00
N ASP A 864 28.86 4.16 8.79
CA ASP A 864 28.31 3.91 7.45
C ASP A 864 27.78 5.22 6.82
N ILE A 865 27.16 6.11 7.64
CA ILE A 865 26.71 7.44 7.20
C ILE A 865 27.92 8.28 6.75
N LYS A 866 29.01 8.26 7.49
CA LYS A 866 30.24 8.97 7.11
C LYS A 866 30.79 8.48 5.77
N VAL A 867 30.80 7.17 5.54
CA VAL A 867 31.22 6.58 4.25
C VAL A 867 30.30 7.04 3.13
N LEU A 868 28.97 6.97 3.32
CA LEU A 868 27.98 7.44 2.35
C LEU A 868 28.18 8.94 2.02
N MET A 869 28.34 9.78 3.04
CA MET A 869 28.54 11.22 2.83
C MET A 869 29.80 11.54 2.04
N ASN A 870 30.90 10.83 2.28
CA ASN A 870 32.11 10.97 1.46
C ASN A 870 31.84 10.67 -0.02
N VAL A 871 31.02 9.68 -0.31
CA VAL A 871 30.61 9.33 -1.68
C VAL A 871 29.77 10.43 -2.30
N LEU A 872 28.76 10.95 -1.60
CA LEU A 872 27.88 12.01 -2.09
C LEU A 872 28.66 13.30 -2.32
N GLN A 873 29.54 13.68 -1.40
CA GLN A 873 30.42 14.85 -1.56
C GLN A 873 31.34 14.72 -2.77
N ARG A 874 31.88 13.52 -3.05
CA ARG A 874 32.70 13.24 -4.22
C ARG A 874 31.91 13.36 -5.54
N LEU A 875 30.61 12.98 -5.55
CA LEU A 875 29.73 13.20 -6.71
C LEU A 875 29.52 14.68 -7.00
N VAL A 876 29.20 15.47 -5.96
CA VAL A 876 29.00 16.92 -6.10
C VAL A 876 30.30 17.61 -6.56
N SER A 877 31.46 17.23 -6.01
CA SER A 877 32.76 17.78 -6.40
C SER A 877 33.12 17.54 -7.86
N ARG A 878 32.45 16.58 -8.55
CA ARG A 878 32.58 16.34 -9.99
C ARG A 878 31.62 17.16 -10.85
N GLY A 879 30.85 18.07 -10.24
CA GLY A 879 29.91 18.96 -10.94
C GLY A 879 28.47 18.50 -10.92
N ASN A 880 28.17 17.28 -10.42
CA ASN A 880 26.80 16.76 -10.34
C ASN A 880 25.97 17.46 -9.29
N THR A 881 24.65 17.38 -9.43
CA THR A 881 23.69 17.84 -8.42
C THR A 881 23.13 16.63 -7.68
N VAL A 882 23.09 16.71 -6.34
CA VAL A 882 22.56 15.64 -5.50
C VAL A 882 21.43 16.18 -4.63
N ILE A 883 20.23 15.64 -4.78
CA ILE A 883 19.06 15.90 -3.94
C ILE A 883 18.90 14.73 -2.99
N VAL A 884 18.78 15.01 -1.69
CA VAL A 884 18.57 13.99 -0.67
C VAL A 884 17.35 14.36 0.15
N ILE A 885 16.35 13.47 0.18
CA ILE A 885 15.23 13.57 1.13
C ILE A 885 15.71 12.90 2.41
N GLU A 886 15.78 13.65 3.52
CA GLU A 886 16.36 13.12 4.75
C GLU A 886 15.80 13.72 6.03
N HIS A 887 15.94 12.94 7.13
CA HIS A 887 15.64 13.33 8.48
C HIS A 887 16.87 13.27 9.40
N ASN A 888 17.93 12.57 8.97
CA ASN A 888 19.15 12.41 9.73
C ASN A 888 19.91 13.74 9.85
N LEU A 889 20.16 14.21 11.08
CA LEU A 889 20.77 15.50 11.34
C LEU A 889 22.20 15.60 10.83
N ASP A 890 22.96 14.51 10.85
CA ASP A 890 24.34 14.50 10.38
C ASP A 890 24.42 14.74 8.86
N VAL A 891 23.42 14.25 8.10
CA VAL A 891 23.31 14.54 6.67
C VAL A 891 22.84 15.97 6.43
N LEU A 892 21.79 16.41 7.15
CA LEU A 892 21.24 17.77 7.00
C LEU A 892 22.31 18.84 7.28
N ARG A 893 23.15 18.62 8.30
CA ARG A 893 24.26 19.52 8.66
C ARG A 893 25.37 19.57 7.61
N GLN A 894 25.46 18.59 6.70
CA GLN A 894 26.44 18.57 5.61
C GLN A 894 25.93 19.16 4.29
N ALA A 895 24.64 19.50 4.19
CA ALA A 895 24.05 20.06 2.98
C ALA A 895 24.66 21.43 2.61
N ASP A 896 24.88 21.65 1.30
CA ASP A 896 25.21 22.99 0.80
C ASP A 896 23.96 23.88 0.81
N HIS A 897 22.82 23.28 0.49
CA HIS A 897 21.50 23.93 0.49
C HIS A 897 20.47 23.03 1.17
N LEU A 898 19.66 23.60 2.04
CA LEU A 898 18.60 22.91 2.78
C LEU A 898 17.26 23.56 2.48
N ILE A 899 16.26 22.74 2.18
CA ILE A 899 14.88 23.15 1.95
C ILE A 899 14.00 22.43 2.96
N ASP A 900 13.33 23.18 3.83
CA ASP A 900 12.51 22.62 4.89
C ASP A 900 11.01 22.79 4.61
N LEU A 901 10.28 21.66 4.51
CA LEU A 901 8.85 21.60 4.26
C LEU A 901 8.08 21.46 5.57
N GLY A 902 7.01 22.22 5.68
CA GLY A 902 6.15 22.22 6.85
C GLY A 902 4.92 23.13 6.69
N PRO A 903 4.54 23.83 7.77
CA PRO A 903 5.05 23.75 9.14
C PRO A 903 4.69 22.45 9.86
N GLU A 904 3.59 21.80 9.45
CA GLU A 904 3.03 20.59 10.04
C GLU A 904 2.83 19.50 8.98
N ALA A 905 2.18 18.40 9.37
CA ALA A 905 1.82 17.29 8.49
C ALA A 905 0.45 17.47 7.83
N GLY A 906 0.20 16.73 6.73
CA GLY A 906 -1.10 16.67 6.06
C GLY A 906 -1.59 18.02 5.57
N LYS A 907 -2.85 18.36 5.81
CA LYS A 907 -3.47 19.65 5.37
C LYS A 907 -2.80 20.89 5.95
N ARG A 908 -2.17 20.77 7.13
CA ARG A 908 -1.43 21.85 7.79
C ARG A 908 0.01 21.98 7.33
N GLY A 909 0.49 21.06 6.47
CA GLY A 909 1.78 21.08 5.78
C GLY A 909 1.69 21.61 4.37
N GLY A 910 2.63 21.16 3.54
CA GLY A 910 2.64 21.42 2.09
C GLY A 910 3.17 22.77 1.67
N GLU A 911 3.95 23.43 2.52
CA GLU A 911 4.62 24.71 2.24
C GLU A 911 6.13 24.60 2.43
N ILE A 912 6.93 25.36 1.72
CA ILE A 912 8.34 25.56 2.03
C ILE A 912 8.44 26.63 3.10
N VAL A 913 8.90 26.24 4.29
CA VAL A 913 8.98 27.12 5.47
C VAL A 913 10.32 27.89 5.50
N ALA A 914 11.39 27.22 5.08
CA ALA A 914 12.72 27.82 5.07
C ALA A 914 13.58 27.24 3.97
N THR A 915 14.46 28.07 3.38
CA THR A 915 15.49 27.67 2.40
C THR A 915 16.79 28.39 2.73
N GLY A 916 17.93 27.75 2.47
CA GLY A 916 19.25 28.32 2.66
C GLY A 916 20.28 27.31 3.17
N THR A 917 21.39 27.78 3.70
CA THR A 917 22.36 26.88 4.35
C THR A 917 21.81 26.41 5.72
N PRO A 918 22.29 25.27 6.26
CA PRO A 918 21.85 24.80 7.58
C PRO A 918 22.03 25.86 8.69
N GLU A 919 23.10 26.65 8.63
CA GLU A 919 23.39 27.73 9.58
C GLU A 919 22.37 28.88 9.46
N GLN A 920 21.96 29.22 8.22
CA GLN A 920 20.95 30.25 8.01
C GLN A 920 19.59 29.81 8.54
N ILE A 921 19.18 28.57 8.27
CA ILE A 921 17.91 28.02 8.77
C ILE A 921 17.89 27.94 10.28
N LYS A 922 18.99 27.48 10.91
CA LYS A 922 19.15 27.48 12.36
C LYS A 922 18.97 28.87 12.95
N LYS A 923 19.58 29.89 12.31
CA LYS A 923 19.49 31.30 12.77
C LYS A 923 18.08 31.87 12.62
N LEU A 924 17.37 31.51 11.54
CA LEU A 924 16.00 31.94 11.32
C LEU A 924 15.04 31.39 12.36
N GLY A 925 15.22 30.15 12.82
CA GLY A 925 14.44 29.55 13.93
C GLY A 925 12.96 29.32 13.67
N ILE A 926 12.49 29.47 12.42
CA ILE A 926 11.06 29.42 12.08
C ILE A 926 10.58 28.03 11.63
N SER A 927 11.50 27.17 11.25
CA SER A 927 11.17 25.85 10.74
C SER A 927 11.19 24.77 11.84
N PRO A 928 10.41 23.69 11.70
CA PRO A 928 10.41 22.57 12.64
C PRO A 928 11.78 21.90 12.82
N THR A 929 12.63 21.94 11.80
CA THR A 929 13.97 21.33 11.81
C THR A 929 15.02 22.23 12.47
N ALA A 930 14.84 23.54 12.44
CA ALA A 930 15.82 24.52 12.91
C ALA A 930 16.35 24.30 14.35
N PRO A 931 15.54 23.90 15.34
CA PRO A 931 16.01 23.66 16.70
C PRO A 931 17.03 22.51 16.85
N TYR A 932 17.06 21.61 15.89
CA TYR A 932 17.87 20.39 15.92
C TYR A 932 19.18 20.49 15.08
N LEU A 933 19.30 21.51 14.20
CA LEU A 933 20.46 21.73 13.34
C LEU A 933 21.74 22.19 14.09
#